data_df2bb9c0deb14aa31b72179585c5986b
#
_entry.id   df2bb9c0deb14aa31b72179585c5986b
#
_cell.length_a   1.000
_cell.length_b   1.000
_cell.length_c   1.000
_cell.angle_alpha   90.00
_cell.angle_beta   90.00
_cell.angle_gamma   90.00
#
_symmetry.space_group_name_H-M   'P 1'
#
loop_
_entity.id
_entity.type
_entity.pdbx_description
1 polymer ?
#
loop_
_entity_poly.entity_id
_entity_poly.type
_entity_poly.pdbx_seq_one_letter_code
_entity_poly.pdbx_strand_id
1 'polypeptide(L)'
;MKQNNMNQNTSSKNGRDTPPEKSKELFSYPKYWAECFGTAPYLPMSREEMDELGWDSCDIIIVTADAYVDHPSFGMAVVGRLLEAQGFRVGIISQPQWSDAEAFKTLGQPNLFFGVTGGNMDSLINRYTADLRLRSDDAYTPDALPGKRPDRSVIVYSQRCREAYYDTPIVIGGIEASLRRIAQYDYWSNKVRRSVLVDSNADILLYGNAERALTELAHQIAAGKSVDELWQLRGTAIIKNELPGGWTEINSTRIDWPAKIDDIPNPYDFHDKKKQQESAVAAPSNEAQTDVIRIIPLPLQRKAKFDEKTSFIRLPSFNKVVNDPALYAHASRVLHQEANPYNAKPLVQKHGTQDVWINPPPIPLETEEMDWIFDLPYQRRPHPRYGDSRIPAYDMIKTSVNIMRGCFGGCTFCSITEHEGRIIQSRSEDSIIKEIGKIRDQVPGFTGTISDLGGPTANMYKLNCKSQKIQSTCKRLSCVYPNICKHLKTDHSATTNLYRRARAVPGVKRVAIASGLRYDLALKDPEYIEELVTHHVGGYLKIAPEHSEDKTLSKMMKPSISAYDEFKSLFDKFSKKAGKEQYLIPYFIAAHPGCDEEDMLNLSMWLKEHKFKPDQVQTFYPSPMALATAMYYSERNPLAKVRYKSEKLKVVKDIDQRRLQKAFLRYHDEKNWPVLREALRDMGRSDLIGNGSQHLIPPVPQKKVIKKRNNRRR
;
A
#
# COMPACT_ATOMS: atom_id res chain seq x y z
N MET A 1 -61.03 20.03 -35.68
CA MET A 1 -60.90 19.20 -36.88
C MET A 1 -59.46 18.82 -37.10
N LYS A 2 -59.20 17.47 -37.13
CA LYS A 2 -58.05 16.76 -37.64
C LYS A 2 -56.65 17.03 -37.01
N GLN A 3 -56.32 16.10 -36.09
CA GLN A 3 -54.97 15.63 -35.75
C GLN A 3 -54.26 15.14 -37.01
N ASN A 4 -52.95 15.40 -37.08
CA ASN A 4 -52.03 14.62 -37.89
C ASN A 4 -50.83 14.22 -37.02
N ASN A 5 -50.79 12.95 -36.66
CA ASN A 5 -49.63 12.26 -36.13
C ASN A 5 -48.52 12.14 -37.19
N MET A 6 -47.32 12.60 -36.93
CA MET A 6 -46.13 12.17 -37.64
C MET A 6 -45.17 11.52 -36.64
N ASN A 7 -45.14 10.18 -36.68
CA ASN A 7 -44.08 9.37 -36.11
C ASN A 7 -42.73 9.71 -36.76
N GLN A 8 -41.82 10.27 -36.00
CA GLN A 8 -40.40 10.27 -36.36
C GLN A 8 -39.68 9.27 -35.47
N ASN A 9 -39.38 8.11 -36.05
CA ASN A 9 -38.41 7.15 -35.54
C ASN A 9 -37.00 7.77 -35.65
N THR A 10 -36.50 8.37 -34.59
CA THR A 10 -35.10 8.68 -34.45
C THR A 10 -34.43 7.59 -33.63
N SER A 11 -33.66 6.72 -34.28
CA SER A 11 -32.76 5.77 -33.67
C SER A 11 -31.73 6.48 -32.80
N SER A 12 -31.93 6.54 -31.50
CA SER A 12 -30.98 7.07 -30.55
C SER A 12 -29.78 6.15 -30.41
N LYS A 13 -28.69 6.47 -31.08
CA LYS A 13 -27.32 6.06 -30.69
C LYS A 13 -26.91 6.85 -29.44
N ASN A 14 -27.40 6.50 -28.28
CA ASN A 14 -26.92 7.10 -27.03
C ASN A 14 -26.22 6.05 -26.20
N GLY A 15 -24.87 6.02 -26.31
CA GLY A 15 -24.02 5.51 -25.26
C GLY A 15 -24.25 6.37 -24.01
N ARG A 16 -24.71 5.75 -22.95
CA ARG A 16 -25.15 6.38 -21.71
C ARG A 16 -24.03 7.24 -21.09
N ASP A 17 -24.21 8.56 -21.09
CA ASP A 17 -23.54 9.48 -20.17
C ASP A 17 -24.25 9.40 -18.80
N THR A 18 -24.09 8.30 -18.09
CA THR A 18 -24.44 8.25 -16.67
C THR A 18 -23.26 8.85 -15.90
N PRO A 19 -23.48 9.93 -15.13
CA PRO A 19 -22.45 10.42 -14.22
C PRO A 19 -22.04 9.30 -13.25
N PRO A 20 -20.79 9.31 -12.75
CA PRO A 20 -20.37 8.34 -11.75
C PRO A 20 -21.35 8.38 -10.58
N GLU A 21 -21.64 7.20 -10.03
CA GLU A 21 -22.56 7.03 -8.92
C GLU A 21 -22.09 7.91 -7.74
N LYS A 22 -22.91 8.89 -7.35
CA LYS A 22 -22.63 9.72 -6.18
C LYS A 22 -22.80 8.85 -4.94
N SER A 23 -21.76 8.71 -4.17
CA SER A 23 -21.83 8.07 -2.86
C SER A 23 -22.47 9.01 -1.85
N LYS A 24 -23.09 8.43 -0.81
CA LYS A 24 -23.66 9.19 0.30
C LYS A 24 -22.55 9.92 1.06
N GLU A 25 -22.74 11.20 1.34
CA GLU A 25 -21.76 12.03 2.05
C GLU A 25 -21.64 11.59 3.51
N LEU A 26 -20.41 11.61 4.07
CA LEU A 26 -20.13 11.15 5.43
C LEU A 26 -20.91 11.93 6.51
N PHE A 27 -21.09 13.22 6.32
CA PHE A 27 -21.78 14.09 7.27
C PHE A 27 -23.31 14.13 7.08
N SER A 28 -23.85 13.38 6.12
CA SER A 28 -25.31 13.30 5.86
C SER A 28 -26.03 12.23 6.68
N TYR A 29 -25.31 11.40 7.42
CA TYR A 29 -25.91 10.40 8.30
C TYR A 29 -26.48 11.06 9.56
N PRO A 30 -27.69 10.65 10.04
CA PRO A 30 -28.17 11.07 11.34
C PRO A 30 -27.25 10.51 12.43
N LYS A 31 -26.89 11.35 13.41
CA LYS A 31 -26.04 10.91 14.51
C LYS A 31 -26.77 9.87 15.37
N TYR A 32 -26.03 8.88 15.85
CA TYR A 32 -26.61 7.80 16.66
C TYR A 32 -26.99 8.25 18.07
N TRP A 33 -26.04 8.88 18.81
CA TRP A 33 -26.26 9.38 20.20
C TRP A 33 -25.93 10.87 20.35
N ALA A 34 -26.12 11.68 19.33
CA ALA A 34 -25.50 12.98 19.15
C ALA A 34 -25.64 13.98 20.33
N GLU A 35 -26.73 13.95 21.05
CA GLU A 35 -27.03 14.96 22.05
C GLU A 35 -26.76 14.49 23.48
N CYS A 36 -26.58 13.17 23.70
CA CYS A 36 -26.51 12.61 25.06
C CYS A 36 -25.09 12.60 25.63
N PHE A 37 -24.05 12.40 24.84
CA PHE A 37 -22.71 12.08 25.33
C PHE A 37 -21.63 13.10 24.94
N GLY A 38 -21.90 13.99 23.99
CA GLY A 38 -20.93 15.00 23.54
C GLY A 38 -19.69 14.42 22.88
N THR A 39 -18.59 15.17 22.94
CA THR A 39 -17.27 14.77 22.40
C THR A 39 -16.32 14.50 23.55
N ALA A 40 -15.72 13.32 23.62
CA ALA A 40 -14.75 12.96 24.63
C ALA A 40 -13.44 13.76 24.46
N PRO A 41 -12.79 14.25 25.54
CA PRO A 41 -11.47 14.86 25.47
C PRO A 41 -10.46 13.91 24.79
N TYR A 42 -10.42 12.66 25.24
CA TYR A 42 -9.79 11.52 24.57
C TYR A 42 -10.79 10.37 24.52
N LEU A 43 -10.67 9.50 23.53
CA LEU A 43 -11.45 8.26 23.51
C LEU A 43 -10.98 7.38 24.68
N PRO A 44 -11.88 6.83 25.50
CA PRO A 44 -11.51 6.14 26.73
C PRO A 44 -10.73 4.84 26.46
N MET A 45 -9.75 4.60 27.31
CA MET A 45 -8.89 3.42 27.33
C MET A 45 -9.08 2.58 28.60
N SER A 46 -9.91 3.03 29.54
CA SER A 46 -10.20 2.33 30.80
C SER A 46 -11.67 2.51 31.20
N ARG A 47 -12.10 1.69 32.16
CA ARG A 47 -13.46 1.76 32.70
C ARG A 47 -13.70 3.06 33.45
N GLU A 48 -12.68 3.51 34.19
CA GLU A 48 -12.72 4.76 34.94
C GLU A 48 -12.96 5.97 34.01
N GLU A 49 -12.28 6.01 32.88
CA GLU A 49 -12.47 7.07 31.89
C GLU A 49 -13.86 6.99 31.23
N MET A 50 -14.45 5.80 31.08
CA MET A 50 -15.85 5.66 30.64
C MET A 50 -16.82 6.18 31.69
N ASP A 51 -16.57 5.90 32.97
CA ASP A 51 -17.39 6.35 34.06
C ASP A 51 -17.37 7.90 34.21
N GLU A 52 -16.19 8.52 33.99
CA GLU A 52 -16.04 9.98 33.91
C GLU A 52 -16.85 10.60 32.75
N LEU A 53 -17.00 9.90 31.64
CA LEU A 53 -17.84 10.30 30.51
C LEU A 53 -19.33 9.97 30.70
N GLY A 54 -19.70 9.27 31.77
CA GLY A 54 -21.05 8.79 32.01
C GLY A 54 -21.47 7.65 31.08
N TRP A 55 -20.51 6.86 30.60
CA TRP A 55 -20.78 5.73 29.69
C TRP A 55 -20.81 4.40 30.44
N ASP A 56 -21.93 3.70 30.33
CA ASP A 56 -22.11 2.35 30.85
C ASP A 56 -21.48 1.27 29.95
N SER A 57 -21.39 1.57 28.65
CA SER A 57 -20.84 0.67 27.63
C SER A 57 -20.28 1.46 26.45
N CYS A 58 -19.41 0.84 25.65
CA CYS A 58 -19.03 1.33 24.33
C CYS A 58 -19.91 0.72 23.24
N ASP A 59 -20.22 1.48 22.19
CA ASP A 59 -20.89 0.93 21.02
C ASP A 59 -19.87 0.20 20.13
N ILE A 60 -18.66 0.75 20.03
CA ILE A 60 -17.56 0.19 19.22
C ILE A 60 -16.28 0.25 20.04
N ILE A 61 -15.50 -0.83 20.04
CA ILE A 61 -14.17 -0.86 20.66
C ILE A 61 -13.12 -1.11 19.60
N ILE A 62 -12.14 -0.20 19.48
CA ILE A 62 -11.02 -0.33 18.54
C ILE A 62 -9.82 -0.95 19.24
N VAL A 63 -9.37 -2.10 18.77
CA VAL A 63 -8.16 -2.80 19.25
C VAL A 63 -7.02 -2.52 18.29
N THR A 64 -5.90 -1.97 18.79
CA THR A 64 -4.77 -1.55 17.96
C THR A 64 -3.43 -2.01 18.51
N ALA A 65 -2.47 -2.28 17.61
CA ALA A 65 -1.11 -2.64 18.00
C ALA A 65 -0.19 -1.42 18.25
N ASP A 66 -0.66 -0.20 17.98
CA ASP A 66 0.08 1.03 18.25
C ASP A 66 -0.39 1.67 19.56
N ALA A 67 0.48 2.45 20.21
CA ALA A 67 0.06 3.37 21.26
C ALA A 67 -0.99 4.36 20.75
N TYR A 68 -2.00 4.68 21.56
CA TYR A 68 -3.04 5.62 21.17
C TYR A 68 -2.49 7.05 21.18
N VAL A 69 -2.39 7.62 20.01
CA VAL A 69 -2.09 9.03 19.76
C VAL A 69 -3.28 9.65 19.06
N ASP A 70 -3.93 10.62 19.70
CA ASP A 70 -5.11 11.30 19.13
C ASP A 70 -4.70 12.35 18.10
N HIS A 71 -4.28 11.88 16.93
CA HIS A 71 -3.70 12.70 15.87
C HIS A 71 -4.15 12.19 14.48
N PRO A 72 -4.46 13.09 13.51
CA PRO A 72 -4.97 12.71 12.19
C PRO A 72 -3.99 11.89 11.32
N SER A 73 -2.76 11.71 11.77
CA SER A 73 -1.79 10.78 11.13
C SER A 73 -1.81 9.37 11.73
N PHE A 74 -2.67 9.10 12.72
CA PHE A 74 -2.83 7.77 13.31
C PHE A 74 -4.20 7.21 12.94
N GLY A 75 -4.19 6.06 12.27
CA GLY A 75 -5.40 5.44 11.73
C GLY A 75 -6.49 5.18 12.80
N MET A 76 -6.11 4.72 14.00
CA MET A 76 -7.08 4.49 15.08
C MET A 76 -7.76 5.80 15.56
N ALA A 77 -7.03 6.93 15.57
CA ALA A 77 -7.61 8.22 15.93
C ALA A 77 -8.57 8.71 14.86
N VAL A 78 -8.21 8.57 13.56
CA VAL A 78 -9.11 8.93 12.46
C VAL A 78 -10.39 8.11 12.51
N VAL A 79 -10.28 6.80 12.64
CA VAL A 79 -11.44 5.89 12.73
C VAL A 79 -12.28 6.18 13.98
N GLY A 80 -11.64 6.33 15.13
CA GLY A 80 -12.35 6.57 16.39
C GLY A 80 -13.07 7.92 16.40
N ARG A 81 -12.40 8.99 16.00
CA ARG A 81 -13.02 10.33 15.93
C ARG A 81 -14.11 10.43 14.86
N LEU A 82 -13.94 9.71 13.73
CA LEU A 82 -14.99 9.61 12.73
C LEU A 82 -16.26 8.96 13.30
N LEU A 83 -16.12 7.83 13.98
CA LEU A 83 -17.25 7.12 14.58
C LEU A 83 -17.90 7.92 15.73
N GLU A 84 -17.10 8.58 16.57
CA GLU A 84 -17.59 9.51 17.58
C GLU A 84 -18.40 10.65 16.94
N ALA A 85 -17.91 11.24 15.84
CA ALA A 85 -18.63 12.27 15.11
C ALA A 85 -19.93 11.79 14.47
N GLN A 86 -20.08 10.47 14.24
CA GLN A 86 -21.33 9.81 13.85
C GLN A 86 -22.26 9.55 15.06
N GLY A 87 -21.83 9.84 16.29
CA GLY A 87 -22.60 9.71 17.51
C GLY A 87 -22.43 8.37 18.24
N PHE A 88 -21.42 7.56 17.90
CA PHE A 88 -21.12 6.31 18.60
C PHE A 88 -20.19 6.56 19.80
N ARG A 89 -20.37 5.78 20.88
CA ARG A 89 -19.45 5.70 21.99
C ARG A 89 -18.29 4.76 21.61
N VAL A 90 -17.09 5.31 21.49
CA VAL A 90 -15.92 4.57 20.98
C VAL A 90 -14.85 4.45 22.03
N GLY A 91 -14.48 3.21 22.39
CA GLY A 91 -13.35 2.92 23.26
C GLY A 91 -12.12 2.43 22.51
N ILE A 92 -10.94 2.60 23.10
CA ILE A 92 -9.66 2.16 22.52
C ILE A 92 -8.97 1.15 23.45
N ILE A 93 -8.66 -0.03 22.94
CA ILE A 93 -7.73 -0.98 23.57
C ILE A 93 -6.41 -0.95 22.79
N SER A 94 -5.41 -0.28 23.34
CA SER A 94 -4.12 -0.07 22.70
C SER A 94 -3.08 -1.03 23.27
N GLN A 95 -2.36 -1.75 22.38
CA GLN A 95 -1.29 -2.66 22.72
C GLN A 95 -1.65 -3.65 23.86
N PRO A 96 -2.82 -4.35 23.77
CA PRO A 96 -3.25 -5.27 24.81
C PRO A 96 -2.25 -6.42 24.97
N GLN A 97 -2.11 -6.92 26.19
CA GLN A 97 -1.44 -8.20 26.45
C GLN A 97 -2.26 -9.31 25.77
N TRP A 98 -1.62 -10.14 24.96
CA TRP A 98 -2.29 -11.12 24.08
C TRP A 98 -2.09 -12.56 24.46
N SER A 99 -1.53 -12.85 25.66
CA SER A 99 -1.38 -14.20 26.20
C SER A 99 -2.74 -14.89 26.42
N ASP A 100 -3.73 -14.08 26.80
CA ASP A 100 -5.10 -14.49 27.09
C ASP A 100 -6.09 -13.42 26.63
N ALA A 101 -7.38 -13.61 26.92
CA ALA A 101 -8.44 -12.69 26.51
C ALA A 101 -8.74 -11.57 27.53
N GLU A 102 -8.12 -11.54 28.70
CA GLU A 102 -8.52 -10.62 29.77
C GLU A 102 -8.32 -9.14 29.43
N ALA A 103 -7.21 -8.80 28.77
CA ALA A 103 -6.96 -7.44 28.32
C ALA A 103 -7.99 -6.93 27.28
N PHE A 104 -8.69 -7.83 26.60
CA PHE A 104 -9.71 -7.50 25.62
C PHE A 104 -11.11 -7.32 26.23
N LYS A 105 -11.26 -7.56 27.55
CA LYS A 105 -12.48 -7.34 28.33
C LYS A 105 -12.48 -6.02 29.11
N THR A 106 -11.37 -5.28 29.10
CA THR A 106 -11.14 -4.07 29.91
C THR A 106 -12.27 -3.05 29.81
N LEU A 107 -12.83 -2.84 28.62
CA LEU A 107 -13.93 -1.88 28.38
C LEU A 107 -15.32 -2.54 28.33
N GLY A 108 -15.41 -3.83 28.60
CA GLY A 108 -16.64 -4.61 28.45
C GLY A 108 -16.90 -5.05 27.01
N GLN A 109 -18.09 -5.62 26.80
CA GLN A 109 -18.54 -6.02 25.46
C GLN A 109 -19.05 -4.80 24.68
N PRO A 110 -18.59 -4.53 23.45
CA PRO A 110 -19.17 -3.47 22.64
C PRO A 110 -20.57 -3.85 22.17
N ASN A 111 -21.46 -2.86 22.08
CA ASN A 111 -22.83 -3.06 21.66
C ASN A 111 -22.97 -3.48 20.18
N LEU A 112 -22.00 -3.05 19.33
CA LEU A 112 -22.08 -3.26 17.88
C LEU A 112 -20.95 -4.19 17.38
N PHE A 113 -19.68 -3.81 17.54
CA PHE A 113 -18.56 -4.62 17.06
C PHE A 113 -17.20 -4.23 17.65
N PHE A 114 -16.23 -5.15 17.53
CA PHE A 114 -14.81 -4.84 17.68
C PHE A 114 -14.21 -4.43 16.33
N GLY A 115 -13.51 -3.27 16.32
CA GLY A 115 -12.66 -2.85 15.19
C GLY A 115 -11.20 -3.25 15.47
N VAL A 116 -10.59 -4.13 14.67
CA VAL A 116 -9.24 -4.64 14.93
C VAL A 116 -8.26 -4.18 13.86
N THR A 117 -7.12 -3.60 14.28
CA THR A 117 -6.07 -3.12 13.36
C THR A 117 -4.67 -3.47 13.86
N GLY A 118 -3.74 -3.69 12.92
CA GLY A 118 -2.30 -3.83 13.21
C GLY A 118 -1.59 -2.50 13.49
N GLY A 119 -2.32 -1.37 13.46
CA GLY A 119 -1.75 -0.03 13.61
C GLY A 119 -1.37 0.63 12.27
N ASN A 120 -0.51 1.65 12.33
CA ASN A 120 -0.10 2.44 11.16
C ASN A 120 0.85 1.69 10.23
N MET A 121 1.45 0.60 10.68
CA MET A 121 2.30 -0.28 9.89
C MET A 121 1.86 -1.74 10.01
N ASP A 122 2.23 -2.52 9.01
CA ASP A 122 2.15 -3.97 9.10
C ASP A 122 3.03 -4.50 10.25
N SER A 123 2.50 -5.39 11.08
CA SER A 123 3.17 -5.87 12.30
C SER A 123 4.52 -6.52 12.01
N LEU A 124 4.63 -7.32 10.95
CA LEU A 124 5.87 -7.97 10.57
C LEU A 124 6.88 -6.97 9.99
N ILE A 125 6.43 -6.00 9.18
CA ILE A 125 7.29 -4.94 8.65
C ILE A 125 7.83 -4.07 9.78
N ASN A 126 7.01 -3.80 10.80
CA ASN A 126 7.44 -3.01 11.94
C ASN A 126 8.42 -3.78 12.85
N ARG A 127 8.26 -5.09 12.98
CA ARG A 127 9.05 -5.92 13.91
C ARG A 127 10.36 -6.45 13.32
N TYR A 128 10.43 -6.65 11.99
CA TYR A 128 11.58 -7.27 11.33
C TYR A 128 12.22 -6.38 10.27
N THR A 129 13.52 -6.55 10.08
CA THR A 129 14.26 -5.97 8.96
C THR A 129 14.07 -6.79 7.67
N ALA A 130 14.54 -6.27 6.52
CA ALA A 130 14.56 -7.01 5.26
C ALA A 130 15.45 -8.28 5.29
N ASP A 131 16.38 -8.37 6.24
CA ASP A 131 17.24 -9.52 6.47
C ASP A 131 16.66 -10.47 7.54
N LEU A 132 15.34 -10.38 7.83
CA LEU A 132 14.60 -11.17 8.80
C LEU A 132 15.13 -11.09 10.24
N ARG A 133 15.81 -10.01 10.60
CA ARG A 133 16.30 -9.76 11.97
C ARG A 133 15.27 -8.94 12.74
N LEU A 134 15.07 -9.29 14.01
CA LEU A 134 14.26 -8.47 14.92
C LEU A 134 14.84 -7.05 15.01
N ARG A 135 13.95 -6.05 15.01
CA ARG A 135 14.32 -4.68 15.33
C ARG A 135 14.49 -4.51 16.83
N SER A 136 15.39 -3.63 17.21
CA SER A 136 15.68 -3.27 18.60
C SER A 136 14.68 -2.28 19.19
N ASP A 137 13.86 -1.66 18.35
CA ASP A 137 12.95 -0.58 18.69
C ASP A 137 11.63 -0.68 17.93
N ASP A 138 10.57 -0.12 18.51
CA ASP A 138 9.26 0.07 17.88
C ASP A 138 8.84 1.53 18.01
N ALA A 139 8.86 2.28 16.91
CA ALA A 139 8.57 3.70 16.91
C ALA A 139 7.13 4.05 17.34
N TYR A 140 6.21 3.10 17.31
CA TYR A 140 4.81 3.29 17.68
C TYR A 140 4.48 2.86 19.11
N THR A 141 5.50 2.57 19.90
CA THR A 141 5.37 2.15 21.31
C THR A 141 5.98 3.21 22.23
N PRO A 142 5.42 3.41 23.45
CA PRO A 142 6.03 4.27 24.45
C PRO A 142 7.50 3.87 24.69
N ASP A 143 8.39 4.87 24.69
CA ASP A 143 9.83 4.73 24.87
C ASP A 143 10.49 3.79 23.84
N ALA A 144 9.87 3.63 22.67
CA ALA A 144 10.31 2.76 21.59
C ALA A 144 10.50 1.29 21.99
N LEU A 145 9.82 0.81 23.04
CA LEU A 145 10.00 -0.54 23.58
C LEU A 145 9.59 -1.61 22.57
N PRO A 146 10.50 -2.52 22.17
CA PRO A 146 10.17 -3.58 21.23
C PRO A 146 9.31 -4.68 21.87
N GLY A 147 8.65 -5.48 21.03
CA GLY A 147 7.92 -6.67 21.48
C GLY A 147 6.55 -6.41 22.11
N LYS A 148 6.00 -5.19 21.99
CA LYS A 148 4.67 -4.83 22.50
C LYS A 148 3.52 -5.18 21.54
N ARG A 149 3.81 -5.86 20.44
CA ARG A 149 2.83 -6.37 19.47
C ARG A 149 3.16 -7.79 19.04
N PRO A 150 2.17 -8.66 18.74
CA PRO A 150 2.41 -9.96 18.13
C PRO A 150 2.83 -9.84 16.65
N ASP A 151 3.38 -10.89 16.09
CA ASP A 151 3.86 -10.92 14.69
C ASP A 151 2.77 -10.65 13.64
N ARG A 152 1.53 -11.03 13.94
CA ARG A 152 0.36 -10.82 13.08
C ARG A 152 -0.78 -10.32 13.94
N SER A 153 -0.70 -9.04 14.29
CA SER A 153 -1.58 -8.43 15.29
C SER A 153 -3.06 -8.58 14.94
N VAL A 154 -3.42 -8.39 13.67
CA VAL A 154 -4.81 -8.52 13.25
C VAL A 154 -5.35 -9.92 13.52
N ILE A 155 -4.58 -10.98 13.22
CA ILE A 155 -5.01 -12.37 13.47
C ILE A 155 -5.14 -12.63 14.96
N VAL A 156 -4.08 -12.32 15.72
CA VAL A 156 -4.02 -12.62 17.16
C VAL A 156 -5.09 -11.86 17.93
N TYR A 157 -5.24 -10.58 17.67
CA TYR A 157 -6.22 -9.75 18.37
C TYR A 157 -7.67 -10.14 18.02
N SER A 158 -7.95 -10.48 16.75
CA SER A 158 -9.29 -10.96 16.37
C SER A 158 -9.63 -12.26 17.09
N GLN A 159 -8.68 -13.19 17.21
CA GLN A 159 -8.88 -14.43 17.96
C GLN A 159 -9.14 -14.17 19.44
N ARG A 160 -8.42 -13.22 20.06
CA ARG A 160 -8.64 -12.82 21.45
C ARG A 160 -9.97 -12.11 21.67
N CYS A 161 -10.40 -11.24 20.74
CA CYS A 161 -11.74 -10.66 20.77
C CYS A 161 -12.83 -11.73 20.69
N ARG A 162 -12.66 -12.71 19.82
CA ARG A 162 -13.60 -13.83 19.67
C ARG A 162 -13.65 -14.71 20.91
N GLU A 163 -12.51 -14.93 21.57
CA GLU A 163 -12.40 -15.64 22.84
C GLU A 163 -13.05 -14.86 24.01
N ALA A 164 -12.88 -13.51 24.02
CA ALA A 164 -13.48 -12.66 25.03
C ALA A 164 -15.02 -12.61 24.92
N TYR A 165 -15.53 -12.45 23.69
CA TYR A 165 -16.96 -12.28 23.39
C TYR A 165 -17.32 -12.97 22.06
N TYR A 166 -17.75 -14.21 22.15
CA TYR A 166 -17.91 -15.11 21.00
C TYR A 166 -18.86 -14.57 19.90
N ASP A 167 -19.99 -14.00 20.27
CA ASP A 167 -21.05 -13.58 19.34
C ASP A 167 -20.88 -12.13 18.84
N THR A 168 -19.89 -11.38 19.37
CA THR A 168 -19.66 -9.99 18.97
C THR A 168 -19.01 -9.93 17.59
N PRO A 169 -19.56 -9.15 16.64
CA PRO A 169 -18.94 -8.97 15.33
C PRO A 169 -17.53 -8.43 15.40
N ILE A 170 -16.64 -8.93 14.54
CA ILE A 170 -15.24 -8.50 14.44
C ILE A 170 -14.99 -7.93 13.06
N VAL A 171 -14.69 -6.64 13.01
CA VAL A 171 -14.36 -5.85 11.82
C VAL A 171 -12.86 -5.64 11.77
N ILE A 172 -12.16 -6.20 10.80
CA ILE A 172 -10.72 -5.98 10.64
C ILE A 172 -10.43 -4.91 9.61
N GLY A 173 -9.39 -4.10 9.85
CA GLY A 173 -9.03 -3.00 8.95
C GLY A 173 -7.58 -2.54 9.12
N GLY A 174 -7.27 -1.38 8.52
CA GLY A 174 -5.93 -0.82 8.50
C GLY A 174 -5.01 -1.49 7.47
N ILE A 175 -3.74 -1.08 7.45
CA ILE A 175 -2.80 -1.47 6.39
C ILE A 175 -2.53 -2.98 6.37
N GLU A 176 -2.38 -3.62 7.54
CA GLU A 176 -2.09 -5.05 7.65
C GLU A 176 -3.23 -5.90 7.07
N ALA A 177 -4.47 -5.62 7.43
CA ALA A 177 -5.64 -6.31 6.89
C ALA A 177 -5.83 -6.02 5.40
N SER A 178 -5.75 -4.75 5.00
CA SER A 178 -5.93 -4.28 3.63
C SER A 178 -5.00 -5.00 2.65
N LEU A 179 -3.71 -5.13 3.00
CA LEU A 179 -2.70 -5.74 2.15
C LEU A 179 -2.68 -7.27 2.19
N ARG A 180 -3.52 -7.89 3.03
CA ARG A 180 -3.64 -9.36 3.16
C ARG A 180 -5.05 -9.88 2.89
N ARG A 181 -5.90 -9.09 2.19
CA ARG A 181 -7.30 -9.44 1.88
C ARG A 181 -7.49 -10.59 0.90
N ILE A 182 -6.43 -10.99 0.19
CA ILE A 182 -6.41 -12.09 -0.79
C ILE A 182 -5.28 -13.07 -0.42
N ALA A 183 -5.21 -14.22 -1.09
CA ALA A 183 -4.02 -15.08 -1.01
C ALA A 183 -2.74 -14.29 -1.33
N GLN A 184 -1.79 -14.26 -0.42
CA GLN A 184 -0.60 -13.42 -0.53
C GLN A 184 0.65 -14.15 -0.07
N TYR A 185 1.78 -13.86 -0.74
CA TYR A 185 3.08 -14.38 -0.32
C TYR A 185 3.56 -13.67 0.95
N ASP A 186 3.83 -14.47 1.95
CA ASP A 186 4.40 -14.03 3.23
C ASP A 186 5.90 -14.27 3.23
N TYR A 187 6.67 -13.21 3.18
CA TYR A 187 8.13 -13.23 3.10
C TYR A 187 8.78 -13.91 4.30
N TRP A 188 8.22 -13.72 5.51
CA TRP A 188 8.80 -14.27 6.74
C TRP A 188 8.63 -15.78 6.87
N SER A 189 7.49 -16.31 6.47
CA SER A 189 7.27 -17.76 6.46
C SER A 189 7.66 -18.42 5.14
N ASN A 190 8.06 -17.64 4.13
CA ASN A 190 8.36 -18.08 2.76
C ASN A 190 7.24 -18.94 2.15
N LYS A 191 5.99 -18.56 2.37
CA LYS A 191 4.79 -19.31 1.96
C LYS A 191 3.71 -18.35 1.44
N VAL A 192 2.88 -18.85 0.53
CA VAL A 192 1.61 -18.18 0.23
C VAL A 192 0.63 -18.51 1.35
N ARG A 193 0.06 -17.48 1.97
CA ARG A 193 -0.95 -17.61 3.03
C ARG A 193 -2.33 -17.29 2.48
N ARG A 194 -3.35 -17.77 3.18
CA ARG A 194 -4.75 -17.45 2.89
C ARG A 194 -5.02 -15.96 3.11
N SER A 195 -6.19 -15.49 2.68
CA SER A 195 -6.71 -14.18 3.10
C SER A 195 -6.70 -14.07 4.62
N VAL A 196 -6.29 -12.90 5.13
CA VAL A 196 -6.30 -12.63 6.57
C VAL A 196 -7.71 -12.72 7.17
N LEU A 197 -8.74 -12.45 6.37
CA LEU A 197 -10.14 -12.60 6.80
C LEU A 197 -10.44 -14.04 7.23
N VAL A 198 -9.94 -15.03 6.47
CA VAL A 198 -10.09 -16.46 6.80
C VAL A 198 -9.21 -16.86 7.99
N ASP A 199 -7.97 -16.37 8.03
CA ASP A 199 -7.01 -16.74 9.10
C ASP A 199 -7.36 -16.10 10.46
N SER A 200 -8.00 -14.93 10.47
CA SER A 200 -8.41 -14.21 11.70
C SER A 200 -9.76 -14.64 12.26
N ASN A 201 -10.56 -15.35 11.48
CA ASN A 201 -11.97 -15.65 11.80
C ASN A 201 -12.79 -14.38 12.10
N ALA A 202 -12.51 -13.29 11.39
CA ALA A 202 -13.28 -12.05 11.46
C ALA A 202 -14.48 -12.10 10.52
N ASP A 203 -15.49 -11.29 10.79
CA ASP A 203 -16.75 -11.30 10.04
C ASP A 203 -16.65 -10.47 8.76
N ILE A 204 -15.93 -9.34 8.79
CA ILE A 204 -15.72 -8.47 7.63
C ILE A 204 -14.37 -7.78 7.69
N LEU A 205 -13.79 -7.55 6.52
CA LEU A 205 -12.56 -6.80 6.35
C LEU A 205 -12.84 -5.51 5.59
N LEU A 206 -12.40 -4.37 6.13
CA LEU A 206 -12.38 -3.07 5.46
C LEU A 206 -11.00 -2.81 4.88
N TYR A 207 -10.93 -2.38 3.62
CA TYR A 207 -9.65 -2.09 2.99
C TYR A 207 -9.62 -0.71 2.31
N GLY A 208 -8.42 -0.18 2.17
CA GLY A 208 -8.23 1.15 1.61
C GLY A 208 -8.53 2.27 2.61
N ASN A 209 -8.87 3.45 2.09
CA ASN A 209 -9.41 4.55 2.87
C ASN A 209 -10.87 4.21 3.21
N ALA A 210 -11.09 3.68 4.41
CA ALA A 210 -12.30 2.95 4.76
C ALA A 210 -13.42 3.83 5.36
N GLU A 211 -13.27 5.14 5.40
CA GLU A 211 -14.19 6.05 6.10
C GLU A 211 -15.65 5.85 5.66
N ARG A 212 -15.90 5.76 4.34
CA ARG A 212 -17.27 5.52 3.82
C ARG A 212 -17.80 4.16 4.23
N ALA A 213 -16.99 3.11 4.03
CA ALA A 213 -17.38 1.75 4.33
C ALA A 213 -17.64 1.58 5.83
N LEU A 214 -16.80 2.15 6.67
CA LEU A 214 -16.91 2.08 8.13
C LEU A 214 -18.17 2.82 8.65
N THR A 215 -18.40 4.03 8.14
CA THR A 215 -19.61 4.81 8.51
C THR A 215 -20.88 4.07 8.12
N GLU A 216 -20.96 3.60 6.88
CA GLU A 216 -22.11 2.82 6.39
C GLU A 216 -22.31 1.54 7.22
N LEU A 217 -21.23 0.77 7.44
CA LEU A 217 -21.24 -0.45 8.24
C LEU A 217 -21.79 -0.19 9.65
N ALA A 218 -21.24 0.81 10.34
CA ALA A 218 -21.64 1.12 11.72
C ALA A 218 -23.13 1.48 11.82
N HIS A 219 -23.61 2.34 10.93
CA HIS A 219 -25.04 2.71 10.91
C HIS A 219 -25.96 1.56 10.53
N GLN A 220 -25.55 0.68 9.63
CA GLN A 220 -26.36 -0.47 9.21
C GLN A 220 -26.45 -1.55 10.30
N ILE A 221 -25.32 -1.81 11.01
CA ILE A 221 -25.34 -2.71 12.18
C ILE A 221 -26.17 -2.11 13.29
N ALA A 222 -26.05 -0.82 13.57
CA ALA A 222 -26.87 -0.11 14.56
C ALA A 222 -28.36 -0.13 14.21
N ALA A 223 -28.70 -0.24 12.93
CA ALA A 223 -30.08 -0.43 12.47
C ALA A 223 -30.56 -1.91 12.53
N GLY A 224 -29.76 -2.81 13.11
CA GLY A 224 -30.10 -4.22 13.32
C GLY A 224 -29.79 -5.15 12.16
N LYS A 225 -29.04 -4.72 11.11
CA LYS A 225 -28.61 -5.61 10.05
C LYS A 225 -27.43 -6.48 10.48
N SER A 226 -27.43 -7.73 10.04
CA SER A 226 -26.28 -8.59 10.19
C SER A 226 -25.16 -8.20 9.21
N VAL A 227 -23.92 -8.58 9.53
CA VAL A 227 -22.77 -8.35 8.64
C VAL A 227 -22.96 -9.04 7.29
N ASP A 228 -23.59 -10.21 7.25
CA ASP A 228 -23.84 -10.98 6.03
C ASP A 228 -24.78 -10.27 5.03
N GLU A 229 -25.68 -9.42 5.53
CA GLU A 229 -26.57 -8.62 4.68
C GLU A 229 -25.83 -7.49 3.97
N LEU A 230 -24.64 -7.11 4.48
CA LEU A 230 -23.83 -6.00 3.96
C LEU A 230 -22.78 -6.46 2.92
N TRP A 231 -22.97 -7.62 2.32
CA TRP A 231 -21.99 -8.26 1.44
C TRP A 231 -21.61 -7.44 0.17
N GLN A 232 -22.40 -6.44 -0.23
CA GLN A 232 -22.11 -5.57 -1.39
C GLN A 232 -21.42 -4.26 -1.01
N LEU A 233 -21.11 -4.04 0.27
CA LEU A 233 -20.49 -2.80 0.73
C LEU A 233 -19.11 -2.62 0.08
N ARG A 234 -18.91 -1.50 -0.62
CA ARG A 234 -17.65 -1.18 -1.31
C ARG A 234 -16.51 -1.02 -0.32
N GLY A 235 -15.30 -1.40 -0.73
CA GLY A 235 -14.12 -1.33 0.14
C GLY A 235 -14.07 -2.42 1.21
N THR A 236 -14.81 -3.52 1.01
CA THR A 236 -14.85 -4.63 1.97
C THR A 236 -14.46 -5.95 1.34
N ALA A 237 -14.06 -6.90 2.17
CA ALA A 237 -14.02 -8.31 1.84
C ALA A 237 -14.83 -9.11 2.88
N ILE A 238 -15.59 -10.10 2.41
CA ILE A 238 -16.48 -10.95 3.23
C ILE A 238 -16.40 -12.40 2.76
N ILE A 239 -16.69 -13.34 3.64
CA ILE A 239 -16.84 -14.75 3.28
C ILE A 239 -18.28 -14.96 2.82
N LYS A 240 -18.46 -15.42 1.57
CA LYS A 240 -19.78 -15.68 1.00
C LYS A 240 -19.72 -16.93 0.12
N ASN A 241 -20.28 -18.02 0.61
CA ASN A 241 -20.19 -19.32 -0.06
C ASN A 241 -21.23 -19.50 -1.17
N GLU A 242 -22.33 -18.79 -1.09
CA GLU A 242 -23.39 -18.84 -2.09
C GLU A 242 -23.26 -17.67 -3.07
N LEU A 243 -23.26 -18.00 -4.35
CA LEU A 243 -23.23 -16.98 -5.39
C LEU A 243 -24.59 -16.28 -5.46
N PRO A 244 -24.62 -14.95 -5.56
CA PRO A 244 -25.86 -14.21 -5.68
C PRO A 244 -26.60 -14.58 -6.98
N GLY A 245 -27.89 -14.83 -6.89
CA GLY A 245 -28.72 -15.09 -8.07
C GLY A 245 -28.64 -13.95 -9.09
N GLY A 246 -28.56 -14.29 -10.37
CA GLY A 246 -28.49 -13.31 -11.46
C GLY A 246 -27.11 -12.68 -11.72
N TRP A 247 -26.09 -13.02 -10.94
CA TRP A 247 -24.72 -12.58 -11.19
C TRP A 247 -23.98 -13.47 -12.20
N THR A 248 -23.16 -12.84 -13.03
CA THR A 248 -22.36 -13.54 -14.06
C THR A 248 -20.91 -13.70 -13.63
N GLU A 249 -20.42 -14.93 -13.55
CA GLU A 249 -19.02 -15.23 -13.29
C GLU A 249 -18.16 -15.03 -14.53
N ILE A 250 -17.08 -14.27 -14.38
CA ILE A 250 -16.01 -14.09 -15.38
C ILE A 250 -14.80 -14.87 -14.90
N ASN A 251 -14.45 -15.93 -15.62
CA ASN A 251 -13.22 -16.66 -15.34
C ASN A 251 -12.00 -15.77 -15.66
N SER A 252 -11.15 -15.49 -14.67
CA SER A 252 -9.99 -14.59 -14.82
C SER A 252 -8.97 -15.10 -15.85
N THR A 253 -8.87 -16.41 -16.06
CA THR A 253 -7.92 -16.97 -17.05
C THR A 253 -8.22 -16.51 -18.48
N ARG A 254 -9.45 -16.07 -18.78
CA ARG A 254 -9.79 -15.46 -20.07
C ARG A 254 -9.13 -14.10 -20.29
N ILE A 255 -8.62 -13.47 -19.22
CA ILE A 255 -7.91 -12.18 -19.31
C ILE A 255 -6.51 -12.38 -19.89
N ASP A 256 -5.73 -13.36 -19.38
CA ASP A 256 -4.33 -13.58 -19.76
C ASP A 256 -4.06 -14.96 -20.37
N TRP A 257 -4.97 -15.93 -20.21
CA TRP A 257 -4.81 -17.34 -20.63
C TRP A 257 -3.64 -18.06 -19.95
N PRO A 258 -3.43 -17.91 -18.61
CA PRO A 258 -2.31 -18.59 -17.95
C PRO A 258 -2.54 -20.09 -17.79
N ALA A 259 -3.77 -20.51 -17.44
CA ALA A 259 -4.20 -21.90 -17.25
C ALA A 259 -5.71 -21.98 -17.03
N LYS A 260 -6.26 -23.19 -16.87
CA LYS A 260 -7.65 -23.37 -16.43
C LYS A 260 -7.78 -23.03 -14.94
N ILE A 261 -8.83 -22.30 -14.58
CA ILE A 261 -9.31 -22.20 -13.19
C ILE A 261 -9.88 -23.57 -12.78
N ASP A 262 -9.94 -23.78 -11.46
CA ASP A 262 -10.63 -24.93 -10.90
C ASP A 262 -12.03 -25.05 -11.54
N ASP A 263 -12.34 -26.24 -12.05
CA ASP A 263 -13.69 -26.54 -12.48
C ASP A 263 -14.62 -26.38 -11.25
N ILE A 264 -15.77 -25.80 -11.46
CA ILE A 264 -16.81 -25.75 -10.40
C ILE A 264 -17.01 -27.19 -9.93
N PRO A 265 -16.85 -27.50 -8.63
CA PRO A 265 -17.06 -28.86 -8.17
C PRO A 265 -18.48 -29.28 -8.55
N ASN A 266 -18.60 -30.24 -9.47
CA ASN A 266 -19.88 -30.83 -9.77
C ASN A 266 -20.37 -31.51 -8.47
N PRO A 267 -21.50 -31.11 -7.90
CA PRO A 267 -22.01 -31.71 -6.67
C PRO A 267 -22.22 -33.22 -6.79
N TYR A 268 -22.22 -33.76 -8.02
CA TYR A 268 -22.37 -35.17 -8.31
C TYR A 268 -21.03 -35.93 -8.42
N ASP A 269 -19.87 -35.26 -8.40
CA ASP A 269 -18.54 -35.88 -8.57
C ASP A 269 -18.03 -36.65 -7.32
N PHE A 270 -18.78 -36.65 -6.22
CA PHE A 270 -18.42 -37.42 -5.03
C PHE A 270 -18.44 -38.96 -5.22
N HIS A 271 -19.07 -39.45 -6.29
CA HIS A 271 -19.19 -40.88 -6.54
C HIS A 271 -18.14 -41.48 -7.49
N ASP A 272 -17.42 -40.69 -8.27
CA ASP A 272 -16.54 -41.22 -9.32
C ASP A 272 -15.06 -41.37 -8.91
N LYS A 273 -14.63 -40.84 -7.78
CA LYS A 273 -13.23 -41.00 -7.34
C LYS A 273 -12.81 -42.42 -6.98
N LYS A 274 -13.77 -43.34 -6.80
CA LYS A 274 -13.48 -44.77 -6.63
C LYS A 274 -13.25 -45.54 -7.95
N LYS A 275 -13.75 -45.04 -9.09
CA LYS A 275 -13.57 -45.70 -10.39
C LYS A 275 -12.28 -45.32 -11.15
N GLN A 276 -11.65 -44.19 -10.83
CA GLN A 276 -10.42 -43.77 -11.51
C GLN A 276 -9.14 -44.42 -10.97
N GLN A 277 -9.18 -45.09 -9.84
CA GLN A 277 -8.05 -45.86 -9.32
C GLN A 277 -7.99 -47.31 -9.84
N GLU A 278 -9.07 -47.82 -10.46
CA GLU A 278 -9.12 -49.19 -10.98
C GLU A 278 -8.90 -49.31 -12.50
N SER A 279 -8.79 -48.19 -13.25
CA SER A 279 -8.66 -48.22 -14.73
C SER A 279 -7.25 -47.89 -15.26
N ALA A 280 -6.23 -47.88 -14.36
CA ALA A 280 -4.84 -47.59 -14.77
C ALA A 280 -4.00 -48.85 -15.15
N VAL A 281 -4.64 -49.94 -15.52
CA VAL A 281 -3.95 -51.09 -16.08
C VAL A 281 -4.70 -51.58 -17.33
N ALA A 282 -4.20 -51.29 -18.50
CA ALA A 282 -4.17 -52.00 -19.76
C ALA A 282 -4.23 -51.06 -20.98
N ALA A 283 -3.14 -50.95 -21.67
CA ALA A 283 -3.16 -50.59 -23.07
C ALA A 283 -3.45 -51.88 -23.91
N PRO A 284 -4.13 -51.78 -25.04
CA PRO A 284 -3.50 -52.32 -26.25
C PRO A 284 -3.61 -51.40 -27.49
N SER A 285 -2.71 -51.72 -28.33
CA SER A 285 -2.28 -51.25 -29.63
C SER A 285 -3.33 -51.13 -30.75
N ASN A 286 -3.09 -50.15 -31.63
CA ASN A 286 -3.30 -50.12 -33.10
C ASN A 286 -4.69 -50.40 -33.69
N GLU A 287 -5.24 -49.39 -34.33
CA GLU A 287 -5.53 -49.44 -35.78
C GLU A 287 -5.89 -48.04 -36.31
N ALA A 288 -5.32 -47.72 -37.47
CA ALA A 288 -5.51 -46.48 -38.18
C ALA A 288 -6.89 -46.44 -38.87
N GLN A 289 -7.70 -45.42 -38.55
CA GLN A 289 -8.80 -45.02 -39.42
C GLN A 289 -8.69 -43.51 -39.71
N THR A 290 -8.54 -43.20 -40.99
CA THR A 290 -8.54 -41.83 -41.52
C THR A 290 -9.96 -41.29 -41.51
N ASP A 291 -10.30 -40.51 -40.50
CA ASP A 291 -11.54 -39.74 -40.48
C ASP A 291 -11.34 -38.35 -41.05
N VAL A 292 -12.06 -38.08 -42.11
CA VAL A 292 -12.20 -36.79 -42.75
C VAL A 292 -12.81 -35.81 -41.76
N ILE A 293 -12.04 -34.87 -41.22
CA ILE A 293 -12.49 -33.81 -40.34
C ILE A 293 -13.38 -32.86 -41.15
N ARG A 294 -14.68 -33.01 -41.04
CA ARG A 294 -15.63 -31.97 -41.45
C ARG A 294 -15.50 -30.79 -40.48
N ILE A 295 -14.86 -29.70 -40.90
CA ILE A 295 -14.86 -28.43 -40.20
C ILE A 295 -16.30 -27.88 -40.29
N ILE A 296 -17.09 -28.11 -39.23
CA ILE A 296 -18.34 -27.41 -39.03
C ILE A 296 -17.97 -26.02 -38.51
N PRO A 297 -18.27 -24.93 -39.23
CA PRO A 297 -18.03 -23.59 -38.70
C PRO A 297 -18.89 -23.43 -37.45
N LEU A 298 -18.28 -23.40 -36.28
CA LEU A 298 -18.93 -23.01 -35.05
C LEU A 298 -19.52 -21.60 -35.24
N PRO A 299 -20.83 -21.41 -35.02
CA PRO A 299 -21.41 -20.09 -35.09
C PRO A 299 -20.64 -19.18 -34.14
N LEU A 300 -20.14 -18.05 -34.67
CA LEU A 300 -19.56 -16.99 -33.85
C LEU A 300 -20.57 -16.64 -32.76
N GLN A 301 -20.35 -17.17 -31.56
CA GLN A 301 -21.12 -16.79 -30.40
C GLN A 301 -20.96 -15.28 -30.26
N ARG A 302 -22.05 -14.54 -30.57
CA ARG A 302 -22.15 -13.12 -30.22
C ARG A 302 -21.69 -13.01 -28.77
N LYS A 303 -20.65 -12.20 -28.52
CA LYS A 303 -20.21 -11.88 -27.16
C LYS A 303 -21.46 -11.53 -26.37
N ALA A 304 -21.84 -12.38 -25.42
CA ALA A 304 -22.90 -12.07 -24.50
C ALA A 304 -22.58 -10.69 -23.90
N LYS A 305 -23.51 -9.74 -24.00
CA LYS A 305 -23.39 -8.46 -23.31
C LYS A 305 -23.50 -8.79 -21.83
N PHE A 306 -22.34 -8.88 -21.16
CA PHE A 306 -22.30 -8.99 -19.72
C PHE A 306 -22.87 -7.70 -19.13
N ASP A 307 -23.82 -7.81 -18.21
CA ASP A 307 -24.21 -6.68 -17.39
C ASP A 307 -23.01 -6.36 -16.47
N GLU A 308 -22.40 -5.18 -16.68
CA GLU A 308 -21.21 -4.78 -15.91
C GLU A 308 -21.51 -4.64 -14.42
N LYS A 309 -22.77 -4.40 -14.04
CA LYS A 309 -23.18 -4.19 -12.65
C LYS A 309 -23.37 -5.49 -11.86
N THR A 310 -23.69 -6.59 -12.53
CA THR A 310 -23.96 -7.90 -11.93
C THR A 310 -22.97 -8.96 -12.42
N SER A 311 -21.70 -8.59 -12.53
CA SER A 311 -20.61 -9.51 -12.89
C SER A 311 -19.47 -9.43 -11.90
N PHE A 312 -18.82 -10.57 -11.62
CA PHE A 312 -17.63 -10.68 -10.79
C PHE A 312 -16.55 -11.51 -11.48
N ILE A 313 -15.30 -11.37 -11.04
CA ILE A 313 -14.17 -12.11 -11.59
C ILE A 313 -13.74 -13.20 -10.61
N ARG A 314 -13.79 -14.45 -11.06
CA ARG A 314 -13.27 -15.61 -10.33
C ARG A 314 -11.77 -15.71 -10.53
N LEU A 315 -11.01 -15.59 -9.44
CA LEU A 315 -9.56 -15.79 -9.40
C LEU A 315 -9.22 -17.27 -9.20
N PRO A 316 -8.00 -17.71 -9.58
CA PRO A 316 -7.50 -19.02 -9.19
C PRO A 316 -7.59 -19.21 -7.67
N SER A 317 -8.03 -20.40 -7.23
CA SER A 317 -8.16 -20.72 -5.81
C SER A 317 -6.84 -20.61 -5.05
N PHE A 318 -6.91 -20.45 -3.73
CA PHE A 318 -5.75 -20.48 -2.85
C PHE A 318 -4.85 -21.70 -3.12
N ASN A 319 -5.44 -22.90 -3.21
CA ASN A 319 -4.67 -24.12 -3.47
C ASN A 319 -3.93 -24.07 -4.81
N LYS A 320 -4.53 -23.48 -5.84
CA LYS A 320 -3.87 -23.31 -7.15
C LYS A 320 -2.73 -22.30 -7.08
N VAL A 321 -2.92 -21.14 -6.45
CA VAL A 321 -1.87 -20.11 -6.39
C VAL A 321 -0.69 -20.52 -5.49
N VAL A 322 -0.91 -21.40 -4.51
CA VAL A 322 0.16 -22.00 -3.69
C VAL A 322 1.04 -22.93 -4.52
N ASN A 323 0.43 -23.75 -5.38
CA ASN A 323 1.12 -24.78 -6.12
C ASN A 323 1.61 -24.32 -7.51
N ASP A 324 1.14 -23.19 -8.00
CA ASP A 324 1.46 -22.65 -9.32
C ASP A 324 1.82 -21.16 -9.26
N PRO A 325 3.12 -20.82 -9.28
CA PRO A 325 3.58 -19.44 -9.26
C PRO A 325 3.05 -18.57 -10.42
N ALA A 326 2.79 -19.18 -11.61
CA ALA A 326 2.23 -18.41 -12.72
C ALA A 326 0.79 -17.97 -12.43
N LEU A 327 -0.02 -18.82 -11.78
CA LEU A 327 -1.36 -18.47 -11.35
C LEU A 327 -1.36 -17.44 -10.22
N TYR A 328 -0.34 -17.47 -9.34
CA TYR A 328 -0.15 -16.42 -8.35
C TYR A 328 0.12 -15.04 -8.99
N ALA A 329 1.06 -14.98 -9.94
CA ALA A 329 1.36 -13.75 -10.68
C ALA A 329 0.13 -13.24 -11.46
N HIS A 330 -0.65 -14.16 -12.05
CA HIS A 330 -1.89 -13.83 -12.75
C HIS A 330 -2.94 -13.25 -11.80
N ALA A 331 -3.19 -13.89 -10.64
CA ALA A 331 -4.14 -13.39 -9.65
C ALA A 331 -3.75 -12.00 -9.14
N SER A 332 -2.45 -11.78 -8.86
CA SER A 332 -1.91 -10.47 -8.50
C SER A 332 -2.15 -9.42 -9.59
N ARG A 333 -1.87 -9.76 -10.86
CA ARG A 333 -2.12 -8.86 -11.99
C ARG A 333 -3.60 -8.44 -12.08
N VAL A 334 -4.53 -9.40 -11.99
CA VAL A 334 -5.97 -9.12 -12.08
C VAL A 334 -6.41 -8.20 -10.94
N LEU A 335 -5.94 -8.46 -9.72
CA LEU A 335 -6.23 -7.61 -8.56
C LEU A 335 -5.83 -6.14 -8.81
N HIS A 336 -4.62 -5.91 -9.34
CA HIS A 336 -4.14 -4.54 -9.62
C HIS A 336 -4.88 -3.88 -10.79
N GLN A 337 -5.41 -4.63 -11.74
CA GLN A 337 -6.25 -4.11 -12.82
C GLN A 337 -7.65 -3.71 -12.35
N GLU A 338 -8.16 -4.35 -11.30
CA GLU A 338 -9.46 -4.05 -10.67
C GLU A 338 -9.31 -3.09 -9.47
N ALA A 339 -8.40 -2.11 -9.56
CA ALA A 339 -8.12 -1.13 -8.51
C ALA A 339 -8.77 0.24 -8.73
N ASN A 340 -9.40 0.48 -9.90
CA ASN A 340 -10.10 1.75 -10.14
C ASN A 340 -11.53 1.68 -9.56
N PRO A 341 -11.89 2.53 -8.58
CA PRO A 341 -13.19 2.47 -7.91
C PRO A 341 -14.39 2.62 -8.86
N TYR A 342 -14.22 3.27 -10.00
CA TYR A 342 -15.34 3.53 -10.92
C TYR A 342 -15.63 2.39 -11.92
N ASN A 343 -14.69 1.44 -12.11
CA ASN A 343 -14.87 0.35 -13.08
C ASN A 343 -14.36 -1.01 -12.61
N ALA A 344 -13.93 -1.11 -11.35
CA ALA A 344 -13.53 -2.38 -10.75
C ALA A 344 -14.74 -3.30 -10.61
N LYS A 345 -14.51 -4.59 -10.87
CA LYS A 345 -15.47 -5.65 -10.59
C LYS A 345 -15.13 -6.33 -9.25
N PRO A 346 -16.12 -6.88 -8.54
CA PRO A 346 -15.84 -7.76 -7.42
C PRO A 346 -14.93 -8.91 -7.85
N LEU A 347 -14.01 -9.28 -6.95
CA LEU A 347 -13.12 -10.43 -7.13
C LEU A 347 -13.52 -11.53 -6.15
N VAL A 348 -13.50 -12.78 -6.60
CA VAL A 348 -13.80 -13.92 -5.74
C VAL A 348 -12.67 -14.91 -5.80
N GLN A 349 -12.13 -15.28 -4.63
CA GLN A 349 -11.10 -16.31 -4.51
C GLN A 349 -11.51 -17.39 -3.52
N LYS A 350 -11.41 -18.65 -3.94
CA LYS A 350 -11.72 -19.80 -3.09
C LYS A 350 -10.56 -20.15 -2.16
N HIS A 351 -10.87 -20.28 -0.86
CA HIS A 351 -9.94 -20.68 0.21
C HIS A 351 -10.48 -21.92 0.93
N GLY A 352 -10.07 -23.11 0.51
CA GLY A 352 -10.66 -24.36 1.00
C GLY A 352 -12.13 -24.50 0.57
N THR A 353 -13.03 -24.51 1.54
CA THR A 353 -14.50 -24.56 1.31
C THR A 353 -15.14 -23.17 1.23
N GLN A 354 -14.40 -22.10 1.57
CA GLN A 354 -14.92 -20.73 1.68
C GLN A 354 -14.56 -19.90 0.44
N ASP A 355 -15.50 -19.11 -0.05
CA ASP A 355 -15.27 -18.09 -1.06
C ASP A 355 -15.09 -16.73 -0.38
N VAL A 356 -13.90 -16.12 -0.55
CA VAL A 356 -13.64 -14.75 -0.16
C VAL A 356 -14.09 -13.85 -1.30
N TRP A 357 -15.10 -13.03 -1.03
CA TRP A 357 -15.66 -12.04 -1.92
C TRP A 357 -15.08 -10.67 -1.60
N ILE A 358 -14.34 -10.07 -2.54
CA ILE A 358 -13.71 -8.76 -2.41
C ILE A 358 -14.52 -7.78 -3.26
N ASN A 359 -15.19 -6.85 -2.60
CA ASN A 359 -15.96 -5.80 -3.26
C ASN A 359 -15.05 -4.78 -3.97
N PRO A 360 -15.57 -3.99 -4.93
CA PRO A 360 -14.81 -2.91 -5.54
C PRO A 360 -14.26 -1.91 -4.50
N PRO A 361 -13.15 -1.21 -4.80
CA PRO A 361 -12.61 -0.19 -3.91
C PRO A 361 -13.65 0.87 -3.52
N PRO A 362 -13.50 1.53 -2.34
CA PRO A 362 -14.39 2.61 -1.94
C PRO A 362 -14.28 3.78 -2.92
N ILE A 363 -15.38 4.49 -3.12
CA ILE A 363 -15.37 5.74 -3.87
C ILE A 363 -14.54 6.76 -3.09
N PRO A 364 -13.60 7.47 -3.73
CA PRO A 364 -12.77 8.47 -3.07
C PRO A 364 -13.60 9.54 -2.36
N LEU A 365 -13.05 10.08 -1.29
CA LEU A 365 -13.65 11.22 -0.59
C LEU A 365 -13.53 12.49 -1.42
N GLU A 366 -14.56 13.31 -1.39
CA GLU A 366 -14.53 14.65 -1.94
C GLU A 366 -13.74 15.60 -1.01
N THR A 367 -13.37 16.78 -1.51
CA THR A 367 -12.56 17.73 -0.74
C THR A 367 -13.23 18.14 0.58
N GLU A 368 -14.53 18.37 0.57
CA GLU A 368 -15.33 18.77 1.73
C GLU A 368 -15.34 17.69 2.81
N GLU A 369 -15.40 16.43 2.41
CA GLU A 369 -15.35 15.29 3.33
C GLU A 369 -13.95 15.10 3.91
N MET A 370 -12.91 15.27 3.08
CA MET A 370 -11.53 15.28 3.55
C MET A 370 -11.32 16.40 4.59
N ASP A 371 -11.78 17.61 4.30
CA ASP A 371 -11.68 18.74 5.20
C ASP A 371 -12.39 18.50 6.52
N TRP A 372 -13.59 17.91 6.46
CA TRP A 372 -14.36 17.55 7.65
C TRP A 372 -13.63 16.52 8.53
N ILE A 373 -13.06 15.46 7.94
CA ILE A 373 -12.29 14.44 8.67
C ILE A 373 -11.07 15.06 9.37
N PHE A 374 -10.33 15.94 8.69
CA PHE A 374 -9.14 16.57 9.28
C PHE A 374 -9.47 17.69 10.27
N ASP A 375 -10.71 18.16 10.30
CA ASP A 375 -11.21 19.15 11.27
C ASP A 375 -11.82 18.53 12.55
N LEU A 376 -11.98 17.21 12.61
CA LEU A 376 -12.45 16.48 13.79
C LEU A 376 -11.63 16.86 15.05
N PRO A 377 -12.16 16.69 16.26
CA PRO A 377 -11.61 17.26 17.48
C PRO A 377 -10.39 16.51 18.03
N TYR A 378 -9.37 16.33 17.19
CA TYR A 378 -8.11 15.71 17.62
C TYR A 378 -7.38 16.56 18.64
N GLN A 379 -6.91 15.95 19.73
CA GLN A 379 -6.04 16.59 20.71
C GLN A 379 -4.62 16.84 20.22
N ARG A 380 -4.20 16.15 19.15
CA ARG A 380 -2.85 16.15 18.54
C ARG A 380 -1.75 15.77 19.53
N ARG A 381 -2.06 14.87 20.44
CA ARG A 381 -1.18 14.39 21.52
C ARG A 381 -1.38 12.91 21.79
N PRO A 382 -0.37 12.23 22.37
CA PRO A 382 -0.56 10.93 22.99
C PRO A 382 -1.61 11.01 24.11
N HIS A 383 -2.29 9.88 24.35
CA HIS A 383 -3.23 9.77 25.47
C HIS A 383 -2.53 10.01 26.81
N PRO A 384 -3.15 10.71 27.78
CA PRO A 384 -2.55 11.06 29.08
C PRO A 384 -2.04 9.85 29.89
N ARG A 385 -2.60 8.67 29.66
CA ARG A 385 -2.16 7.41 30.28
C ARG A 385 -0.66 7.11 30.11
N TYR A 386 -0.02 7.61 29.05
CA TYR A 386 1.40 7.37 28.80
C TYR A 386 2.32 8.32 29.59
N GLY A 387 1.78 9.31 30.30
CA GLY A 387 2.57 10.28 31.07
C GLY A 387 3.63 10.95 30.22
N ASP A 388 4.88 10.92 30.69
CA ASP A 388 6.04 11.51 30.02
C ASP A 388 6.74 10.58 29.02
N SER A 389 6.21 9.37 28.80
CA SER A 389 6.80 8.40 27.85
C SER A 389 6.80 8.95 26.44
N ARG A 390 7.93 8.81 25.78
CA ARG A 390 8.14 9.31 24.44
C ARG A 390 7.68 8.30 23.39
N ILE A 391 6.86 8.74 22.43
CA ILE A 391 6.45 7.92 21.28
C ILE A 391 7.14 8.48 20.04
N PRO A 392 8.19 7.80 19.49
CA PRO A 392 9.00 8.36 18.40
C PRO A 392 8.19 8.69 17.13
N ALA A 393 7.19 7.87 16.79
CA ALA A 393 6.32 8.11 15.65
C ALA A 393 5.55 9.45 15.81
N TYR A 394 5.06 9.76 17.00
CA TYR A 394 4.42 11.04 17.28
C TYR A 394 5.40 12.21 17.14
N ASP A 395 6.61 12.08 17.71
CA ASP A 395 7.63 13.14 17.61
C ASP A 395 7.97 13.52 16.17
N MET A 396 7.96 12.53 15.26
CA MET A 396 8.22 12.78 13.84
C MET A 396 7.11 13.58 13.16
N ILE A 397 5.85 13.42 13.59
CA ILE A 397 4.70 13.93 12.83
C ILE A 397 3.92 15.07 13.56
N LYS A 398 4.22 15.35 14.82
CA LYS A 398 3.45 16.32 15.65
C LYS A 398 3.27 17.70 15.03
N THR A 399 4.17 18.12 14.15
CA THR A 399 4.08 19.37 13.39
C THR A 399 4.02 19.12 11.87
N SER A 400 3.68 17.93 11.43
CA SER A 400 3.42 17.65 10.02
C SER A 400 1.95 17.82 9.67
N VAL A 401 1.67 18.16 8.42
CA VAL A 401 0.32 18.31 7.88
C VAL A 401 0.16 17.46 6.64
N ASN A 402 -0.80 16.56 6.67
CA ASN A 402 -1.19 15.77 5.51
C ASN A 402 -2.13 16.59 4.62
N ILE A 403 -1.73 16.83 3.37
CA ILE A 403 -2.50 17.65 2.42
C ILE A 403 -3.34 16.84 1.44
N MET A 404 -3.01 15.55 1.30
CA MET A 404 -3.68 14.66 0.34
C MET A 404 -3.45 13.19 0.67
N ARG A 405 -4.27 12.31 0.10
CA ARG A 405 -4.13 10.85 0.09
C ARG A 405 -4.11 10.32 -1.33
N GLY A 406 -3.62 9.09 -1.51
CA GLY A 406 -3.50 8.42 -2.80
C GLY A 406 -2.18 8.69 -3.50
N CYS A 407 -1.85 7.82 -4.47
CA CYS A 407 -0.65 7.96 -5.29
C CYS A 407 -0.85 7.28 -6.65
N PHE A 408 -0.74 8.04 -7.74
CA PHE A 408 -0.83 7.49 -9.10
C PHE A 408 0.52 7.06 -9.70
N GLY A 409 1.56 6.99 -8.88
CA GLY A 409 2.91 6.59 -9.29
C GLY A 409 3.01 5.15 -9.76
N GLY A 410 2.36 4.23 -9.05
CA GLY A 410 2.28 2.82 -9.41
C GLY A 410 3.60 2.03 -9.29
N CYS A 411 4.57 2.51 -8.50
CA CYS A 411 5.83 1.81 -8.28
C CYS A 411 5.59 0.38 -7.78
N THR A 412 6.19 -0.62 -8.44
CA THR A 412 5.86 -2.03 -8.22
C THR A 412 6.23 -2.55 -6.83
N PHE A 413 7.22 -1.95 -6.19
CA PHE A 413 7.69 -2.31 -4.85
C PHE A 413 6.88 -1.65 -3.72
N CYS A 414 5.98 -0.72 -4.05
CA CYS A 414 5.23 0.09 -3.08
C CYS A 414 3.79 -0.40 -2.97
N SER A 415 3.29 -0.55 -1.74
CA SER A 415 1.90 -0.96 -1.47
C SER A 415 0.95 0.22 -1.19
N ILE A 416 1.42 1.46 -1.23
CA ILE A 416 0.60 2.66 -0.97
C ILE A 416 -0.59 2.74 -1.94
N THR A 417 -0.35 2.49 -3.23
CA THR A 417 -1.40 2.51 -4.25
C THR A 417 -2.50 1.49 -3.99
N GLU A 418 -2.16 0.36 -3.36
CA GLU A 418 -3.09 -0.74 -3.07
C GLU A 418 -3.86 -0.52 -1.76
N HIS A 419 -3.37 0.39 -0.92
CA HIS A 419 -4.03 0.80 0.32
C HIS A 419 -4.80 2.11 0.14
N GLU A 420 -4.15 3.19 -0.27
CA GLU A 420 -4.77 4.51 -0.39
C GLU A 420 -5.47 4.76 -1.74
N GLY A 421 -5.19 3.92 -2.74
CA GLY A 421 -5.72 4.07 -4.09
C GLY A 421 -4.88 4.97 -4.98
N ARG A 422 -5.30 5.08 -6.26
CA ARG A 422 -4.59 5.83 -7.30
C ARG A 422 -5.18 7.21 -7.56
N ILE A 423 -6.37 7.48 -7.07
CA ILE A 423 -7.05 8.76 -7.26
C ILE A 423 -6.64 9.65 -6.09
N ILE A 424 -6.14 10.82 -6.41
CA ILE A 424 -5.73 11.78 -5.40
C ILE A 424 -6.96 12.41 -4.76
N GLN A 425 -7.01 12.34 -3.44
CA GLN A 425 -7.99 12.98 -2.58
C GLN A 425 -7.30 14.13 -1.87
N SER A 426 -7.61 15.37 -2.24
CA SER A 426 -6.92 16.56 -1.73
C SER A 426 -7.83 17.33 -0.78
N ARG A 427 -7.23 17.87 0.25
CA ARG A 427 -7.86 18.87 1.13
C ARG A 427 -7.90 20.23 0.47
N SER A 428 -8.79 21.10 0.93
CA SER A 428 -8.77 22.52 0.57
C SER A 428 -7.57 23.23 1.20
N GLU A 429 -7.14 24.32 0.58
CA GLU A 429 -6.07 25.15 1.13
C GLU A 429 -6.47 25.72 2.51
N ASP A 430 -7.72 26.14 2.66
CA ASP A 430 -8.23 26.73 3.90
C ASP A 430 -8.23 25.75 5.07
N SER A 431 -8.62 24.49 4.83
CA SER A 431 -8.51 23.41 5.82
C SER A 431 -7.06 23.20 6.28
N ILE A 432 -6.12 23.20 5.35
CA ILE A 432 -4.69 23.03 5.64
C ILE A 432 -4.15 24.23 6.45
N ILE A 433 -4.47 25.45 6.04
CA ILE A 433 -4.04 26.66 6.74
C ILE A 433 -4.64 26.73 8.15
N LYS A 434 -5.91 26.36 8.32
CA LYS A 434 -6.57 26.23 9.63
C LYS A 434 -5.83 25.24 10.54
N GLU A 435 -5.42 24.09 10.00
CA GLU A 435 -4.66 23.10 10.77
C GLU A 435 -3.27 23.61 11.18
N ILE A 436 -2.56 24.32 10.30
CA ILE A 436 -1.28 24.97 10.63
C ILE A 436 -1.48 25.95 11.81
N GLY A 437 -2.57 26.72 11.81
CA GLY A 437 -2.96 27.57 12.94
C GLY A 437 -3.17 26.77 14.22
N LYS A 438 -3.93 25.68 14.18
CA LYS A 438 -4.12 24.77 15.34
C LYS A 438 -2.78 24.22 15.86
N ILE A 439 -1.87 23.80 14.99
CA ILE A 439 -0.54 23.31 15.38
C ILE A 439 0.23 24.40 16.12
N ARG A 440 0.27 25.63 15.59
CA ARG A 440 0.93 26.76 16.21
C ARG A 440 0.43 27.02 17.62
N ASP A 441 -0.90 26.97 17.80
CA ASP A 441 -1.56 27.38 19.05
C ASP A 441 -1.63 26.26 20.09
N GLN A 442 -1.68 24.99 19.68
CA GLN A 442 -1.97 23.85 20.56
C GLN A 442 -0.77 22.92 20.81
N VAL A 443 0.24 22.86 19.91
CA VAL A 443 1.39 21.97 20.10
C VAL A 443 2.40 22.59 21.07
N PRO A 444 2.67 21.97 22.23
CA PRO A 444 3.61 22.51 23.20
C PRO A 444 5.02 22.65 22.60
N GLY A 445 5.65 23.79 22.88
CA GLY A 445 7.01 24.04 22.42
C GLY A 445 7.14 24.22 20.90
N PHE A 446 6.06 24.61 20.21
CA PHE A 446 6.12 24.91 18.79
C PHE A 446 7.15 26.01 18.48
N THR A 447 8.15 25.67 17.66
CA THR A 447 9.28 26.57 17.35
C THR A 447 9.08 27.44 16.12
N GLY A 448 7.89 27.39 15.52
CA GLY A 448 7.57 28.05 14.24
C GLY A 448 7.88 27.19 13.02
N THR A 449 8.16 25.87 13.19
CA THR A 449 8.50 24.99 12.08
C THR A 449 7.41 23.95 11.84
N ILE A 450 6.83 23.97 10.66
CA ILE A 450 6.07 22.85 10.10
C ILE A 450 7.08 21.87 9.50
N SER A 451 7.15 20.67 10.06
CA SER A 451 8.17 19.67 9.73
C SER A 451 7.96 19.01 8.37
N ASP A 452 6.72 18.91 7.94
CA ASP A 452 6.34 18.44 6.60
C ASP A 452 4.97 18.99 6.21
N LEU A 453 4.84 19.46 4.99
CA LEU A 453 3.57 19.79 4.35
C LEU A 453 3.45 18.93 3.09
N GLY A 454 2.91 17.73 3.27
CA GLY A 454 2.99 16.70 2.23
C GLY A 454 1.96 15.58 2.34
N GLY A 455 2.31 14.44 1.79
CA GLY A 455 1.49 13.23 1.73
C GLY A 455 2.30 12.08 1.15
N PRO A 456 1.68 11.02 0.62
CA PRO A 456 2.40 9.87 0.03
C PRO A 456 3.39 10.26 -1.07
N THR A 457 3.10 11.34 -1.79
CA THR A 457 3.99 12.00 -2.76
C THR A 457 3.68 13.48 -2.78
N ALA A 458 4.59 14.31 -2.27
CA ALA A 458 4.35 15.72 -1.98
C ALA A 458 3.80 16.53 -3.17
N ASN A 459 4.29 16.28 -4.38
CA ASN A 459 3.92 17.00 -5.58
C ASN A 459 2.80 16.37 -6.41
N MET A 460 1.87 15.67 -5.75
CA MET A 460 0.64 15.18 -6.40
C MET A 460 -0.62 15.92 -5.92
N TYR A 461 -0.48 16.88 -5.04
CA TYR A 461 -1.61 17.67 -4.51
C TYR A 461 -2.42 18.33 -5.65
N LYS A 462 -3.73 18.11 -5.66
CA LYS A 462 -4.69 18.57 -6.68
C LYS A 462 -4.36 18.14 -8.13
N LEU A 463 -3.43 17.20 -8.33
CA LEU A 463 -3.16 16.65 -9.67
C LEU A 463 -4.09 15.48 -9.94
N ASN A 464 -4.95 15.64 -10.94
CA ASN A 464 -5.97 14.66 -11.33
C ASN A 464 -5.98 14.45 -12.84
N CYS A 465 -6.75 13.48 -13.29
CA CYS A 465 -7.06 13.32 -14.71
C CYS A 465 -7.85 14.53 -15.23
N LYS A 466 -7.53 15.02 -16.44
CA LYS A 466 -8.22 16.14 -17.09
C LYS A 466 -9.70 15.85 -17.39
N SER A 467 -10.08 14.58 -17.47
CA SER A 467 -11.43 14.13 -17.80
C SER A 467 -11.91 13.04 -16.85
N GLN A 468 -13.03 13.29 -16.19
CA GLN A 468 -13.67 12.32 -15.30
C GLN A 468 -14.14 11.07 -16.08
N LYS A 469 -14.61 11.24 -17.31
CA LYS A 469 -15.00 10.15 -18.21
C LYS A 469 -13.81 9.22 -18.52
N ILE A 470 -12.63 9.78 -18.78
CA ILE A 470 -11.41 8.99 -19.00
C ILE A 470 -10.98 8.32 -17.69
N GLN A 471 -11.03 9.04 -16.58
CA GLN A 471 -10.67 8.50 -15.26
C GLN A 471 -11.55 7.30 -14.89
N SER A 472 -12.87 7.39 -15.11
CA SER A 472 -13.82 6.33 -14.76
C SER A 472 -13.65 5.06 -15.58
N THR A 473 -13.06 5.11 -16.76
CA THR A 473 -12.84 3.95 -17.63
C THR A 473 -11.39 3.45 -17.64
N CYS A 474 -10.48 4.17 -16.96
CA CYS A 474 -9.04 3.90 -17.02
C CYS A 474 -8.65 2.63 -16.26
N LYS A 475 -7.85 1.76 -16.89
CA LYS A 475 -7.24 0.55 -16.30
C LYS A 475 -5.69 0.63 -16.24
N ARG A 476 -5.09 1.82 -16.42
CA ARG A 476 -3.63 1.98 -16.33
C ARG A 476 -3.15 1.76 -14.90
N LEU A 477 -2.00 1.11 -14.75
CA LEU A 477 -1.36 0.89 -13.46
C LEU A 477 -0.63 2.13 -12.93
N SER A 478 -0.25 3.07 -13.81
CA SER A 478 0.45 4.31 -13.47
C SER A 478 0.05 5.44 -14.39
N CYS A 479 -0.03 6.66 -13.86
CA CYS A 479 -0.22 7.87 -14.68
C CYS A 479 1.10 8.50 -15.14
N VAL A 480 2.23 8.03 -14.62
CA VAL A 480 3.56 8.60 -14.90
C VAL A 480 4.53 7.60 -15.54
N TYR A 481 4.13 6.34 -15.73
CA TYR A 481 4.97 5.31 -16.37
C TYR A 481 4.18 4.58 -17.49
N PRO A 482 4.84 4.18 -18.62
CA PRO A 482 6.22 4.45 -19.01
C PRO A 482 6.49 5.93 -19.33
N ASN A 483 5.45 6.67 -19.66
CA ASN A 483 5.47 8.11 -19.90
C ASN A 483 4.32 8.78 -19.13
N ILE A 484 4.51 10.04 -18.77
CA ILE A 484 3.47 10.86 -18.16
C ILE A 484 2.24 10.88 -19.08
N CYS A 485 1.09 10.51 -18.53
CA CYS A 485 -0.16 10.39 -19.26
C CYS A 485 -0.59 11.78 -19.82
N LYS A 486 -0.89 11.87 -21.11
CA LYS A 486 -1.36 13.11 -21.73
C LYS A 486 -2.64 13.70 -21.11
N HIS A 487 -3.41 12.86 -20.42
CA HIS A 487 -4.63 13.24 -19.72
C HIS A 487 -4.39 13.62 -18.25
N LEU A 488 -3.16 13.55 -17.74
CA LEU A 488 -2.82 14.00 -16.41
C LEU A 488 -2.62 15.50 -16.40
N LYS A 489 -3.17 16.19 -15.40
CA LYS A 489 -2.78 17.58 -15.08
C LYS A 489 -1.38 17.54 -14.47
N THR A 490 -0.48 18.42 -14.93
CA THR A 490 0.92 18.47 -14.48
C THR A 490 1.34 19.84 -13.97
N ASP A 491 0.39 20.75 -13.83
CA ASP A 491 0.57 22.10 -13.30
C ASP A 491 0.56 22.06 -11.77
N HIS A 492 1.65 22.49 -11.14
CA HIS A 492 1.82 22.52 -9.69
C HIS A 492 1.45 23.86 -9.05
N SER A 493 0.82 24.79 -9.78
CA SER A 493 0.45 26.11 -9.28
C SER A 493 -0.36 26.06 -7.97
N ALA A 494 -1.27 25.11 -7.84
CA ALA A 494 -2.03 24.89 -6.60
C ALA A 494 -1.11 24.52 -5.40
N THR A 495 -0.10 23.68 -5.64
CA THR A 495 0.87 23.31 -4.61
C THR A 495 1.77 24.48 -4.21
N THR A 496 2.24 25.23 -5.20
CA THR A 496 3.06 26.44 -5.00
C THR A 496 2.30 27.51 -4.23
N ASN A 497 1.04 27.74 -4.57
CA ASN A 497 0.16 28.69 -3.87
C ASN A 497 -0.07 28.26 -2.41
N LEU A 498 -0.38 26.99 -2.18
CA LEU A 498 -0.50 26.45 -0.82
C LEU A 498 0.77 26.66 0.01
N TYR A 499 1.95 26.41 -0.58
CA TYR A 499 3.25 26.60 0.10
C TYR A 499 3.48 28.06 0.48
N ARG A 500 3.15 29.00 -0.41
CA ARG A 500 3.25 30.45 -0.16
C ARG A 500 2.29 30.88 0.97
N ARG A 501 1.04 30.41 0.93
CA ARG A 501 0.06 30.67 2.00
C ARG A 501 0.50 30.10 3.35
N ALA A 502 1.01 28.88 3.37
CA ALA A 502 1.46 28.23 4.60
C ALA A 502 2.63 28.99 5.25
N ARG A 503 3.57 29.52 4.45
CA ARG A 503 4.67 30.37 4.96
C ARG A 503 4.19 31.73 5.48
N ALA A 504 3.08 32.23 4.97
CA ALA A 504 2.52 33.52 5.37
C ALA A 504 1.73 33.46 6.69
N VAL A 505 1.48 32.26 7.26
CA VAL A 505 0.76 32.13 8.54
C VAL A 505 1.57 32.80 9.68
N PRO A 506 1.00 33.76 10.40
CA PRO A 506 1.69 34.42 11.52
C PRO A 506 2.22 33.40 12.53
N GLY A 507 3.47 33.56 12.96
CA GLY A 507 4.16 32.63 13.88
C GLY A 507 4.83 31.42 13.22
N VAL A 508 4.59 31.17 11.93
CA VAL A 508 5.32 30.16 11.15
C VAL A 508 6.59 30.81 10.58
N LYS A 509 7.72 30.23 10.92
CA LYS A 509 9.05 30.68 10.46
C LYS A 509 9.55 29.86 9.27
N ARG A 510 9.11 28.57 9.22
CA ARG A 510 9.58 27.62 8.21
C ARG A 510 8.51 26.57 7.93
N VAL A 511 8.31 26.27 6.66
CA VAL A 511 7.54 25.12 6.18
C VAL A 511 8.50 24.22 5.41
N ALA A 512 8.78 23.02 5.91
CA ALA A 512 9.63 22.05 5.24
C ALA A 512 8.78 21.06 4.43
N ILE A 513 9.38 20.49 3.39
CA ILE A 513 8.87 19.38 2.63
C ILE A 513 9.82 18.20 2.83
N ALA A 514 9.40 17.24 3.65
CA ALA A 514 10.18 16.06 3.98
C ALA A 514 9.63 14.79 3.28
N SER A 515 8.39 14.82 2.83
CA SER A 515 7.78 13.77 2.02
C SER A 515 8.48 13.60 0.68
N GLY A 516 8.51 12.36 0.17
CA GLY A 516 9.08 12.06 -1.14
C GLY A 516 8.34 12.79 -2.26
N LEU A 517 9.03 13.09 -3.34
CA LEU A 517 8.43 13.70 -4.54
C LEU A 517 8.77 12.91 -5.81
N ARG A 518 7.90 13.04 -6.80
CA ARG A 518 8.15 12.55 -8.17
C ARG A 518 8.89 13.61 -8.95
N TYR A 519 10.20 13.44 -9.08
CA TYR A 519 11.08 14.41 -9.77
C TYR A 519 10.80 14.50 -11.27
N ASP A 520 10.42 13.39 -11.91
CA ASP A 520 9.99 13.34 -13.31
C ASP A 520 8.73 14.19 -13.57
N LEU A 521 7.81 14.22 -12.61
CA LEU A 521 6.63 15.08 -12.66
C LEU A 521 6.99 16.55 -12.38
N ALA A 522 7.88 16.80 -11.41
CA ALA A 522 8.35 18.14 -11.07
C ALA A 522 9.07 18.84 -12.26
N LEU A 523 9.79 18.06 -13.09
CA LEU A 523 10.42 18.58 -14.32
C LEU A 523 9.45 19.24 -15.31
N LYS A 524 8.12 18.97 -15.18
CA LYS A 524 7.11 19.62 -16.01
C LYS A 524 6.78 21.04 -15.57
N ASP A 525 7.27 21.44 -14.41
CA ASP A 525 7.02 22.74 -13.79
C ASP A 525 8.27 23.26 -13.06
N PRO A 526 9.22 23.90 -13.76
CA PRO A 526 10.44 24.43 -13.16
C PRO A 526 10.20 25.49 -12.08
N GLU A 527 9.08 26.25 -12.13
CA GLU A 527 8.72 27.24 -11.11
C GLU A 527 8.47 26.53 -9.75
N TYR A 528 7.78 25.39 -9.79
CA TYR A 528 7.60 24.57 -8.59
C TYR A 528 8.94 24.13 -7.99
N ILE A 529 9.91 23.70 -8.82
CA ILE A 529 11.25 23.31 -8.34
C ILE A 529 11.97 24.51 -7.71
N GLU A 530 11.87 25.68 -8.33
CA GLU A 530 12.47 26.91 -7.78
C GLU A 530 11.86 27.28 -6.42
N GLU A 531 10.54 27.28 -6.28
CA GLU A 531 9.85 27.52 -5.01
C GLU A 531 10.27 26.53 -3.93
N LEU A 532 10.28 25.22 -4.28
CA LEU A 532 10.68 24.14 -3.38
C LEU A 532 12.10 24.35 -2.85
N VAL A 533 13.06 24.55 -3.73
CA VAL A 533 14.48 24.70 -3.41
C VAL A 533 14.72 25.98 -2.61
N THR A 534 14.09 27.09 -3.03
CA THR A 534 14.33 28.39 -2.40
C THR A 534 13.74 28.45 -0.99
N HIS A 535 12.60 27.82 -0.71
CA HIS A 535 11.87 28.07 0.51
C HIS A 535 11.63 26.84 1.41
N HIS A 536 11.61 25.61 0.85
CA HIS A 536 11.10 24.43 1.56
C HIS A 536 12.17 23.36 1.83
N VAL A 537 13.33 23.46 1.18
CA VAL A 537 14.50 22.60 1.45
C VAL A 537 15.44 23.28 2.43
N GLY A 538 15.78 22.57 3.50
CA GLY A 538 16.74 23.05 4.51
C GLY A 538 18.19 22.96 4.03
N GLY A 539 18.75 21.78 4.07
CA GLY A 539 20.10 21.45 3.56
C GLY A 539 20.05 20.21 2.71
N TYR A 540 19.03 19.35 2.94
CA TYR A 540 18.93 18.07 2.27
C TYR A 540 17.52 17.87 1.70
N LEU A 541 17.46 17.36 0.46
CA LEU A 541 16.22 16.87 -0.15
C LEU A 541 16.38 15.38 -0.48
N LYS A 542 15.49 14.56 0.07
CA LYS A 542 15.41 13.13 -0.22
C LYS A 542 14.74 12.90 -1.56
N ILE A 543 15.34 12.06 -2.41
CA ILE A 543 14.84 11.76 -3.74
C ILE A 543 15.09 10.28 -4.05
N ALA A 544 14.22 9.67 -4.82
CA ALA A 544 14.22 8.23 -5.01
C ALA A 544 14.35 7.83 -6.49
N PRO A 545 15.57 7.87 -7.08
CA PRO A 545 15.82 7.30 -8.41
C PRO A 545 15.69 5.77 -8.41
N GLU A 546 15.99 5.10 -7.33
CA GLU A 546 15.93 3.67 -7.03
C GLU A 546 17.00 2.82 -7.71
N HIS A 547 17.38 3.11 -8.96
CA HIS A 547 18.40 2.41 -9.73
C HIS A 547 18.95 3.29 -10.86
N SER A 548 20.07 2.86 -11.51
CA SER A 548 20.61 3.51 -12.71
C SER A 548 20.21 2.78 -14.01
N GLU A 549 19.97 1.47 -13.94
CA GLU A 549 19.73 0.64 -15.10
C GLU A 549 18.26 0.63 -15.54
N ASP A 550 17.98 1.01 -16.78
CA ASP A 550 16.63 1.07 -17.35
C ASP A 550 15.91 -0.29 -17.34
N LYS A 551 16.64 -1.39 -17.48
CA LYS A 551 16.13 -2.75 -17.36
C LYS A 551 15.47 -2.96 -16.00
N THR A 552 16.14 -2.58 -14.92
CA THR A 552 15.65 -2.69 -13.53
C THR A 552 14.58 -1.64 -13.25
N LEU A 553 14.79 -0.37 -13.67
CA LEU A 553 13.83 0.72 -13.51
C LEU A 553 12.48 0.41 -14.19
N SER A 554 12.51 -0.27 -15.35
CA SER A 554 11.28 -0.71 -16.03
C SER A 554 10.45 -1.69 -15.21
N LYS A 555 11.09 -2.58 -14.43
CA LYS A 555 10.39 -3.49 -13.51
C LYS A 555 9.87 -2.77 -12.26
N MET A 556 10.50 -1.66 -11.88
CA MET A 556 10.07 -0.79 -10.78
C MET A 556 8.94 0.18 -11.18
N MET A 557 8.65 0.35 -12.47
CA MET A 557 7.81 1.41 -13.03
C MET A 557 8.32 2.81 -12.65
N LYS A 558 9.63 3.01 -12.74
CA LYS A 558 10.32 4.28 -12.51
C LYS A 558 10.83 4.86 -13.83
N PRO A 559 10.99 6.19 -13.93
CA PRO A 559 11.59 6.82 -15.10
C PRO A 559 13.07 6.45 -15.22
N SER A 560 13.66 6.64 -16.42
CA SER A 560 15.10 6.50 -16.63
C SER A 560 15.89 7.42 -15.70
N ILE A 561 17.13 7.04 -15.39
CA ILE A 561 18.04 7.81 -14.54
C ILE A 561 18.33 9.21 -15.11
N SER A 562 18.24 9.40 -16.43
CA SER A 562 18.38 10.71 -17.08
C SER A 562 17.42 11.77 -16.55
N ALA A 563 16.21 11.38 -16.14
CA ALA A 563 15.27 12.32 -15.51
C ALA A 563 15.78 12.80 -14.12
N TYR A 564 16.51 11.96 -13.40
CA TYR A 564 17.16 12.35 -12.17
C TYR A 564 18.30 13.36 -12.42
N ASP A 565 19.10 13.13 -13.45
CA ASP A 565 20.22 14.02 -13.81
C ASP A 565 19.69 15.41 -14.23
N GLU A 566 18.60 15.46 -14.99
CA GLU A 566 17.93 16.71 -15.34
C GLU A 566 17.40 17.45 -14.11
N PHE A 567 16.72 16.72 -13.21
CA PHE A 567 16.24 17.30 -11.96
C PHE A 567 17.39 17.82 -11.09
N LYS A 568 18.48 17.06 -10.97
CA LYS A 568 19.67 17.47 -10.23
C LYS A 568 20.26 18.76 -10.78
N SER A 569 20.34 18.88 -12.10
CA SER A 569 20.84 20.09 -12.75
C SER A 569 20.00 21.33 -12.39
N LEU A 570 18.65 21.21 -12.41
CA LEU A 570 17.77 22.30 -12.00
C LEU A 570 17.87 22.59 -10.50
N PHE A 571 17.95 21.54 -9.67
CA PHE A 571 18.13 21.68 -8.22
C PHE A 571 19.40 22.45 -7.89
N ASP A 572 20.54 22.09 -8.48
CA ASP A 572 21.85 22.76 -8.26
C ASP A 572 21.79 24.22 -8.75
N LYS A 573 21.15 24.46 -9.90
CA LYS A 573 20.96 25.83 -10.45
C LYS A 573 20.15 26.70 -9.49
N PHE A 574 19.03 26.22 -8.99
CA PHE A 574 18.17 27.00 -8.10
C PHE A 574 18.75 27.13 -6.69
N SER A 575 19.47 26.12 -6.17
CA SER A 575 20.23 26.22 -4.91
C SER A 575 21.28 27.34 -4.97
N LYS A 576 22.02 27.39 -6.07
CA LYS A 576 23.01 28.46 -6.31
C LYS A 576 22.35 29.84 -6.42
N LYS A 577 21.19 29.92 -7.15
CA LYS A 577 20.42 31.17 -7.26
C LYS A 577 19.88 31.63 -5.91
N ALA A 578 19.46 30.69 -5.03
CA ALA A 578 19.01 30.99 -3.69
C ALA A 578 20.14 31.28 -2.67
N GLY A 579 21.42 31.20 -3.08
CA GLY A 579 22.56 31.36 -2.20
C GLY A 579 22.66 30.32 -1.08
N LYS A 580 22.16 29.10 -1.32
CA LYS A 580 22.07 28.02 -0.33
C LYS A 580 22.98 26.86 -0.67
N GLU A 581 23.57 26.27 0.35
CA GLU A 581 24.29 25.01 0.26
C GLU A 581 23.31 23.87 0.54
N GLN A 582 22.89 23.17 -0.51
CA GLN A 582 21.87 22.12 -0.44
C GLN A 582 22.30 20.89 -1.21
N TYR A 583 21.86 19.70 -0.75
CA TYR A 583 22.27 18.44 -1.32
C TYR A 583 21.07 17.51 -1.54
N LEU A 584 21.10 16.76 -2.64
CA LEU A 584 20.20 15.64 -2.86
C LEU A 584 20.69 14.39 -2.13
N ILE A 585 19.80 13.70 -1.44
CA ILE A 585 20.04 12.38 -0.86
C ILE A 585 19.29 11.34 -1.67
N PRO A 586 19.96 10.68 -2.64
CA PRO A 586 19.30 9.68 -3.47
C PRO A 586 19.14 8.36 -2.73
N TYR A 587 17.94 7.75 -2.86
CA TYR A 587 17.65 6.41 -2.38
C TYR A 587 17.77 5.40 -3.52
N PHE A 588 18.40 4.24 -3.23
CA PHE A 588 18.55 3.13 -4.14
C PHE A 588 18.14 1.82 -3.50
N ILE A 589 17.57 0.92 -4.31
CA ILE A 589 17.09 -0.40 -3.87
C ILE A 589 17.95 -1.50 -4.49
N ALA A 590 18.61 -2.30 -3.64
CA ALA A 590 19.29 -3.52 -4.06
C ALA A 590 18.33 -4.70 -4.13
N ALA A 591 18.64 -5.70 -4.91
CA ALA A 591 17.94 -6.99 -5.00
C ALA A 591 16.45 -6.90 -5.39
N HIS A 592 16.07 -5.89 -6.18
CA HIS A 592 14.74 -5.84 -6.78
C HIS A 592 14.60 -6.97 -7.82
N PRO A 593 13.43 -7.62 -7.94
CA PRO A 593 13.19 -8.60 -9.00
C PRO A 593 13.51 -8.04 -10.40
N GLY A 594 14.31 -8.78 -11.16
CA GLY A 594 14.80 -8.37 -12.47
C GLY A 594 16.13 -7.61 -12.45
N CYS A 595 16.72 -7.37 -11.25
CA CYS A 595 18.05 -6.82 -11.08
C CYS A 595 19.06 -7.96 -10.89
N ASP A 596 20.17 -7.93 -11.61
CA ASP A 596 21.27 -8.89 -11.46
C ASP A 596 22.53 -8.23 -10.89
N GLU A 597 23.63 -9.00 -10.82
CA GLU A 597 24.89 -8.53 -10.27
C GLU A 597 25.57 -7.49 -11.15
N GLU A 598 25.42 -7.61 -12.47
CA GLU A 598 25.93 -6.65 -13.43
C GLU A 598 25.20 -5.31 -13.32
N ASP A 599 23.87 -5.34 -13.20
CA ASP A 599 23.08 -4.12 -12.93
C ASP A 599 23.56 -3.41 -11.65
N MET A 600 23.88 -4.18 -10.58
CA MET A 600 24.38 -3.61 -9.32
C MET A 600 25.80 -3.08 -9.43
N LEU A 601 26.65 -3.74 -10.22
CA LEU A 601 27.98 -3.24 -10.50
C LEU A 601 27.93 -1.91 -11.27
N ASN A 602 27.10 -1.84 -12.31
CA ASN A 602 26.89 -0.62 -13.09
C ASN A 602 26.39 0.52 -12.20
N LEU A 603 25.41 0.23 -11.33
CA LEU A 603 24.95 1.22 -10.35
C LEU A 603 26.07 1.68 -9.41
N SER A 604 26.93 0.77 -8.95
CA SER A 604 28.08 1.13 -8.11
C SER A 604 29.08 2.03 -8.83
N MET A 605 29.33 1.75 -10.10
CA MET A 605 30.20 2.58 -10.95
C MET A 605 29.59 3.97 -11.17
N TRP A 606 28.30 4.04 -11.45
CA TRP A 606 27.55 5.30 -11.56
C TRP A 606 27.62 6.12 -10.26
N LEU A 607 27.41 5.47 -9.09
CA LEU A 607 27.54 6.12 -7.77
C LEU A 607 28.94 6.70 -7.56
N LYS A 608 29.98 5.96 -7.94
CA LYS A 608 31.35 6.41 -7.80
C LYS A 608 31.68 7.58 -8.71
N GLU A 609 31.26 7.53 -9.97
CA GLU A 609 31.43 8.60 -10.95
C GLU A 609 30.80 9.90 -10.47
N HIS A 610 29.57 9.81 -9.91
CA HIS A 610 28.85 10.95 -9.35
C HIS A 610 29.28 11.33 -7.93
N LYS A 611 30.30 10.65 -7.37
CA LYS A 611 30.86 10.87 -6.01
C LYS A 611 29.82 10.68 -4.89
N PHE A 612 28.78 9.86 -5.13
CA PHE A 612 27.81 9.49 -4.11
C PHE A 612 28.35 8.37 -3.22
N LYS A 613 28.22 8.57 -1.90
CA LYS A 613 28.53 7.58 -0.87
C LYS A 613 27.26 7.32 -0.04
N PRO A 614 26.34 6.46 -0.50
CA PRO A 614 25.09 6.24 0.20
C PRO A 614 25.32 5.61 1.58
N ASP A 615 24.91 6.28 2.65
CA ASP A 615 24.94 5.72 4.01
C ASP A 615 23.71 4.87 4.27
N GLN A 616 22.54 5.32 3.81
CA GLN A 616 21.28 4.61 3.92
C GLN A 616 20.96 3.90 2.61
N VAL A 617 21.06 2.58 2.62
CA VAL A 617 20.74 1.73 1.47
C VAL A 617 19.68 0.70 1.85
N GLN A 618 18.76 0.45 0.95
CA GLN A 618 17.68 -0.48 1.16
C GLN A 618 17.87 -1.72 0.29
N THR A 619 17.60 -2.88 0.87
CA THR A 619 17.39 -4.11 0.10
C THR A 619 15.90 -4.23 -0.16
N PHE A 620 15.53 -4.64 -1.36
CA PHE A 620 14.13 -4.90 -1.70
C PHE A 620 13.46 -5.74 -0.62
N TYR A 621 12.32 -5.26 -0.17
CA TYR A 621 11.51 -5.92 0.85
C TYR A 621 10.19 -6.36 0.21
N PRO A 622 9.92 -7.67 0.14
CA PRO A 622 8.67 -8.17 -0.44
C PRO A 622 7.45 -7.78 0.42
N SER A 623 6.99 -6.55 0.27
CA SER A 623 5.80 -6.06 0.96
C SER A 623 4.54 -6.80 0.48
N PRO A 624 3.61 -7.14 1.36
CA PRO A 624 2.37 -7.78 0.94
C PRO A 624 1.65 -6.99 -0.15
N MET A 625 1.07 -7.71 -1.11
CA MET A 625 0.29 -7.19 -2.24
C MET A 625 1.06 -6.31 -3.25
N ALA A 626 2.30 -5.91 -3.01
CA ALA A 626 3.10 -5.19 -4.00
C ALA A 626 3.35 -6.05 -5.25
N LEU A 627 3.29 -5.45 -6.45
CA LEU A 627 3.54 -6.19 -7.72
C LEU A 627 4.94 -6.82 -7.76
N ALA A 628 5.95 -6.14 -7.21
CA ALA A 628 7.30 -6.69 -7.11
C ALA A 628 7.37 -7.91 -6.18
N THR A 629 6.48 -8.03 -5.19
CA THR A 629 6.37 -9.24 -4.37
C THR A 629 5.84 -10.42 -5.19
N ALA A 630 4.90 -10.15 -6.10
CA ALA A 630 4.46 -11.17 -7.05
C ALA A 630 5.59 -11.58 -8.02
N MET A 631 6.40 -10.63 -8.48
CA MET A 631 7.62 -10.93 -9.26
C MET A 631 8.60 -11.79 -8.47
N TYR A 632 8.83 -11.42 -7.20
CA TYR A 632 9.77 -12.10 -6.31
C TYR A 632 9.39 -13.58 -6.07
N TYR A 633 8.12 -13.83 -5.77
CA TYR A 633 7.65 -15.20 -5.54
C TYR A 633 7.59 -16.03 -6.81
N SER A 634 6.97 -15.49 -7.87
CA SER A 634 6.64 -16.24 -9.07
C SER A 634 7.72 -16.27 -10.15
N GLU A 635 8.73 -15.38 -10.06
CA GLU A 635 9.74 -15.16 -11.12
C GLU A 635 9.09 -14.79 -12.47
N ARG A 636 7.91 -14.17 -12.44
CA ARG A 636 7.16 -13.72 -13.61
C ARG A 636 6.88 -12.23 -13.54
N ASN A 637 6.74 -11.60 -14.69
CA ASN A 637 6.42 -10.18 -14.77
C ASN A 637 4.92 -9.94 -14.90
N PRO A 638 4.19 -9.54 -13.82
CA PRO A 638 2.76 -9.29 -13.87
C PRO A 638 2.38 -7.95 -14.53
N LEU A 639 3.35 -7.13 -14.90
CA LEU A 639 3.09 -5.90 -15.70
C LEU A 639 2.63 -6.21 -17.12
N ALA A 640 3.00 -7.39 -17.63
CA ALA A 640 2.53 -7.93 -18.92
C ALA A 640 1.55 -9.08 -18.69
N LYS A 641 0.93 -9.58 -19.76
CA LYS A 641 0.11 -10.80 -19.70
C LYS A 641 0.93 -11.98 -19.20
N VAL A 642 0.45 -12.60 -18.12
CA VAL A 642 1.12 -13.75 -17.53
C VAL A 642 0.74 -15.02 -18.31
N ARG A 643 1.73 -15.78 -18.78
CA ARG A 643 1.58 -17.09 -19.43
C ARG A 643 2.68 -18.02 -18.93
N TYR A 644 2.51 -19.34 -19.06
CA TYR A 644 3.55 -20.30 -18.70
C TYR A 644 4.87 -20.08 -19.47
N LYS A 645 4.79 -19.62 -20.71
CA LYS A 645 5.96 -19.29 -21.57
C LYS A 645 6.43 -17.84 -21.42
N SER A 646 5.88 -17.06 -20.48
CA SER A 646 6.38 -15.71 -20.22
C SER A 646 7.83 -15.74 -19.72
N GLU A 647 8.58 -14.69 -20.05
CA GLU A 647 9.94 -14.48 -19.58
C GLU A 647 10.05 -14.70 -18.07
N LYS A 648 11.05 -15.45 -17.64
CA LYS A 648 11.41 -15.58 -16.24
C LYS A 648 12.28 -14.41 -15.83
N LEU A 649 11.93 -13.77 -14.73
CA LEU A 649 12.75 -12.74 -14.10
C LEU A 649 13.82 -13.37 -13.22
N LYS A 650 15.02 -12.81 -13.26
CA LYS A 650 16.07 -13.13 -12.29
C LYS A 650 15.65 -12.55 -10.93
N VAL A 651 15.66 -13.36 -9.90
CA VAL A 651 15.25 -12.96 -8.53
C VAL A 651 16.28 -13.48 -7.53
N VAL A 652 16.78 -12.58 -6.72
CA VAL A 652 17.77 -12.90 -5.69
C VAL A 652 17.04 -13.23 -4.38
N LYS A 653 16.92 -14.54 -4.08
CA LYS A 653 16.25 -15.05 -2.85
C LYS A 653 17.26 -15.37 -1.75
N ASP A 654 18.47 -15.77 -2.13
CA ASP A 654 19.54 -16.09 -1.21
C ASP A 654 20.00 -14.86 -0.39
N ILE A 655 20.16 -15.03 0.91
CA ILE A 655 20.46 -13.92 1.82
C ILE A 655 21.86 -13.35 1.56
N ASP A 656 22.85 -14.19 1.25
CA ASP A 656 24.22 -13.75 1.05
C ASP A 656 24.35 -13.02 -0.29
N GLN A 657 23.67 -13.48 -1.33
CA GLN A 657 23.57 -12.72 -2.58
C GLN A 657 22.84 -11.37 -2.41
N ARG A 658 21.79 -11.33 -1.59
CA ARG A 658 21.11 -10.06 -1.26
C ARG A 658 22.04 -9.10 -0.52
N ARG A 659 22.85 -9.61 0.40
CA ARG A 659 23.89 -8.84 1.11
C ARG A 659 24.98 -8.37 0.17
N LEU A 660 25.42 -9.21 -0.77
CA LEU A 660 26.37 -8.82 -1.81
C LEU A 660 25.83 -7.65 -2.64
N GLN A 661 24.60 -7.74 -3.14
CA GLN A 661 24.00 -6.63 -3.89
C GLN A 661 23.89 -5.35 -3.06
N LYS A 662 23.57 -5.47 -1.76
CA LYS A 662 23.61 -4.31 -0.84
C LYS A 662 25.04 -3.77 -0.64
N ALA A 663 26.06 -4.64 -0.62
CA ALA A 663 27.46 -4.24 -0.49
C ALA A 663 27.92 -3.39 -1.70
N PHE A 664 27.45 -3.68 -2.91
CA PHE A 664 27.68 -2.86 -4.10
C PHE A 664 27.21 -1.40 -3.90
N LEU A 665 26.03 -1.19 -3.30
CA LEU A 665 25.56 0.17 -2.97
C LEU A 665 26.47 0.89 -1.96
N ARG A 666 27.15 0.15 -1.08
CA ARG A 666 28.07 0.67 -0.08
C ARG A 666 29.53 0.35 -0.44
N TYR A 667 29.88 0.51 -1.72
CA TYR A 667 31.23 0.24 -2.25
C TYR A 667 32.33 0.99 -1.50
N HIS A 668 32.02 2.14 -0.90
CA HIS A 668 32.92 3.00 -0.16
C HIS A 668 33.22 2.51 1.28
N ASP A 669 32.41 1.57 1.82
CA ASP A 669 32.60 1.00 3.16
C ASP A 669 33.64 -0.12 3.10
N GLU A 670 34.76 0.07 3.79
CA GLU A 670 35.90 -0.87 3.84
C GLU A 670 35.48 -2.29 4.28
N LYS A 671 34.42 -2.39 5.11
CA LYS A 671 33.90 -3.67 5.59
C LYS A 671 33.35 -4.54 4.45
N ASN A 672 32.92 -3.91 3.35
CA ASN A 672 32.38 -4.59 2.18
C ASN A 672 33.47 -5.02 1.17
N TRP A 673 34.70 -4.44 1.24
CA TRP A 673 35.72 -4.70 0.24
C TRP A 673 36.14 -6.17 0.08
N PRO A 674 36.24 -7.00 1.13
CA PRO A 674 36.54 -8.42 0.95
C PRO A 674 35.56 -9.15 0.05
N VAL A 675 34.26 -9.03 0.33
CA VAL A 675 33.19 -9.69 -0.45
C VAL A 675 33.07 -9.09 -1.87
N LEU A 676 33.28 -7.79 -2.03
CA LEU A 676 33.25 -7.14 -3.34
C LEU A 676 34.43 -7.58 -4.21
N ARG A 677 35.66 -7.81 -3.63
CA ARG A 677 36.81 -8.33 -4.41
C ARG A 677 36.56 -9.74 -4.93
N GLU A 678 35.95 -10.57 -4.11
CA GLU A 678 35.58 -11.95 -4.49
C GLU A 678 34.57 -11.86 -5.66
N ALA A 679 33.45 -11.15 -5.46
CA ALA A 679 32.43 -10.99 -6.49
C ALA A 679 32.98 -10.42 -7.81
N LEU A 680 33.84 -9.39 -7.76
CA LEU A 680 34.46 -8.83 -8.96
C LEU A 680 35.37 -9.84 -9.70
N ARG A 681 36.05 -10.74 -8.98
CA ARG A 681 36.82 -11.83 -9.63
C ARG A 681 35.91 -12.86 -10.28
N ASP A 682 34.84 -13.25 -9.58
CA ASP A 682 33.86 -14.23 -10.09
C ASP A 682 33.12 -13.68 -11.32
N MET A 683 32.88 -12.39 -11.36
CA MET A 683 32.32 -11.68 -12.52
C MET A 683 33.33 -11.43 -13.64
N GLY A 684 34.62 -11.82 -13.48
CA GLY A 684 35.68 -11.53 -14.44
C GLY A 684 36.10 -10.05 -14.51
N ARG A 685 35.74 -9.24 -13.51
CA ARG A 685 35.97 -7.79 -13.44
C ARG A 685 37.09 -7.41 -12.48
N SER A 686 38.15 -8.21 -12.43
CA SER A 686 39.36 -7.89 -11.65
C SER A 686 40.02 -6.55 -12.05
N ASP A 687 39.71 -6.06 -13.24
CA ASP A 687 40.10 -4.74 -13.74
C ASP A 687 39.58 -3.58 -12.85
N LEU A 688 38.53 -3.81 -12.08
CA LEU A 688 37.94 -2.81 -11.19
C LEU A 688 38.54 -2.84 -9.76
N ILE A 689 39.59 -3.65 -9.52
CA ILE A 689 40.29 -3.72 -8.23
C ILE A 689 41.65 -2.98 -8.35
N GLY A 690 41.76 -1.83 -7.73
CA GLY A 690 42.98 -1.00 -7.78
C GLY A 690 42.82 0.33 -7.08
N ASN A 691 43.85 1.18 -7.17
CA ASN A 691 43.90 2.47 -6.48
C ASN A 691 43.58 3.68 -7.39
N GLY A 692 43.38 3.47 -8.67
CA GLY A 692 43.08 4.53 -9.63
C GLY A 692 41.59 4.95 -9.59
N SER A 693 41.22 6.06 -10.20
CA SER A 693 39.86 6.60 -10.25
C SER A 693 38.89 5.67 -10.97
N GLN A 694 39.37 4.88 -11.93
CA GLN A 694 38.59 3.90 -12.70
C GLN A 694 38.23 2.63 -11.92
N HIS A 695 38.96 2.30 -10.83
CA HIS A 695 38.71 1.08 -10.05
C HIS A 695 37.57 1.32 -9.03
N LEU A 696 36.76 0.33 -8.76
CA LEU A 696 35.66 0.44 -7.80
C LEU A 696 36.20 0.41 -6.35
N ILE A 697 37.06 -0.54 -6.03
CA ILE A 697 37.61 -0.77 -4.68
C ILE A 697 39.12 -1.00 -4.70
N PRO A 698 39.82 -0.72 -3.58
CA PRO A 698 41.28 -0.93 -3.53
C PRO A 698 41.65 -2.41 -3.45
N PRO A 699 42.89 -2.78 -3.85
CA PRO A 699 43.41 -4.11 -3.66
C PRO A 699 43.62 -4.42 -2.17
N VAL A 700 43.88 -5.69 -1.86
CA VAL A 700 44.21 -6.07 -0.48
C VAL A 700 45.54 -5.34 -0.11
N PRO A 701 45.58 -4.66 1.03
CA PRO A 701 46.85 -4.03 1.47
C PRO A 701 47.90 -5.12 1.60
N GLN A 702 48.98 -5.01 0.82
CA GLN A 702 50.14 -5.87 1.05
C GLN A 702 50.67 -5.57 2.46
N LYS A 703 50.70 -6.57 3.34
CA LYS A 703 51.39 -6.43 4.63
C LYS A 703 52.82 -5.97 4.35
N LYS A 704 53.14 -4.75 4.73
CA LYS A 704 54.55 -4.28 4.69
C LYS A 704 55.36 -5.26 5.51
N VAL A 705 56.16 -6.08 4.84
CA VAL A 705 57.18 -6.91 5.50
C VAL A 705 58.15 -5.94 6.14
N ILE A 706 57.99 -5.71 7.42
CA ILE A 706 58.98 -4.96 8.20
C ILE A 706 60.22 -5.83 8.24
N LYS A 707 61.16 -5.57 7.33
CA LYS A 707 62.49 -6.17 7.43
C LYS A 707 63.06 -5.66 8.74
N LYS A 708 63.10 -6.53 9.78
CA LYS A 708 63.91 -6.26 11.00
C LYS A 708 65.34 -6.04 10.57
N ARG A 709 65.81 -4.83 10.66
CA ARG A 709 67.21 -4.47 10.51
C ARG A 709 67.94 -5.12 11.70
N ASN A 710 68.65 -6.22 11.45
CA ASN A 710 69.56 -6.76 12.42
C ASN A 710 70.74 -5.77 12.61
N ASN A 711 70.64 -4.96 13.63
CA ASN A 711 71.81 -4.23 14.14
C ASN A 711 72.73 -5.21 14.88
N ARG A 712 73.65 -5.85 14.15
CA ARG A 712 74.84 -6.41 14.79
C ARG A 712 75.70 -5.23 15.22
N ARG A 713 75.73 -4.94 16.52
CA ARG A 713 76.81 -4.14 17.15
C ARG A 713 78.06 -5.01 17.18
N ARG A 714 79.13 -4.44 16.67
CA ARG A 714 80.53 -4.76 17.05
C ARG A 714 80.88 -4.04 18.34
#